data_fb68e124454bdfdf8310638a5dd7a500
#
_entry.id   fb68e124454bdfdf8310638a5dd7a500
#
_cell.length_a   1.000
_cell.length_b   1.000
_cell.length_c   1.000
_cell.angle_alpha   90.00
_cell.angle_beta   90.00
_cell.angle_gamma   90.00
#
_symmetry.space_group_name_H-M   'P 1'
#
loop_
_entity.id
_entity.type
_entity.pdbx_description
1 polymer ?
#
loop_
_entity_poly.entity_id
_entity_poly.type
_entity_poly.pdbx_seq_one_letter_code
_entity_poly.pdbx_strand_id
1 'polypeptide(L)'
;MWLKWFPWRFVVRDVARRQGFLDPVKILSQLQNFAQPSEVAVPTELLRSGAVLHARGLMNSLAIQHNLDWIWPYWVECQYDPKNAAFIPRSFSLTQINLTHRNWTALGVPGSNEFPIVDPCGLVTPYYDSWSIDVWIIPEEGAPLIPSHLSSVSQRLALDENLCVVTESFLNQLKLQSKVRVIGSAQAPVCLIQITGFAPAKARLVVSLRPYNPEGVSFINNIALLENSLGWHVNRKNFVCFDQPPEQSLFSYYYRGDVYSRLSLQENEKEMFCKVGMATAAALYTLEAGQAREITVSVPLMKLRGLNALPEKRNCLTWPIGRISLMQRPGCATKHKIEKESYLEYQKTAQLLWGQSLQGVCSLQIPDEHFKFLYAAAIRTMILHSPREVYPGPFIYRRFWFRDAAFILYAMLCAGLKERAARALDCFRFRQNSQGYFLSQEGEWDANGEALWITRLYCEMTGNVLPEKWKDSIEKGGKWIYKKRLSSGLKFNHAGLLPAGFSAEHLGPNDYYYWDDFWAVAGLKAASFLSCGKAGRFETEAAELLRCINRSFKKTCQRLKRPAMPASPYRRLDAGAIGSLAVSYPLRLFVANDPRVLDTVDFLMKNCFFNNGFFHDMTHSGINPYLTLHIAQVLLRAGDRRYFDLMTEVARLASSTGQWPEAIHPRTGGGCMGDGQHVWAAAEWVLMIRNCFVREENEGLILCSGIPRIWVDKKQLITFGPALTIFGDIRISIKPQAQNILIEWSGKWFVNEPSIDIQLPGFVKVRVSPGTNSIELKEMKQQ
;
A
#
# COMPACT_ATOMS: atom_id res chain seq x y z
N MET A 1 20.29 19.90 30.84
CA MET A 1 19.25 19.64 31.85
C MET A 1 18.44 20.88 32.22
N TRP A 2 18.99 22.12 32.18
CA TRP A 2 18.26 23.37 32.49
C TRP A 2 17.25 23.82 31.43
N LEU A 3 17.35 23.37 30.14
CA LEU A 3 16.38 23.67 29.09
C LEU A 3 14.97 23.13 29.37
N LYS A 4 14.82 22.12 30.22
CA LYS A 4 13.49 21.60 30.65
C LYS A 4 12.77 22.55 31.62
N TRP A 5 13.48 23.45 32.28
CA TRP A 5 12.95 24.39 33.25
C TRP A 5 12.70 25.79 32.66
N PHE A 6 13.13 25.99 31.41
CA PHE A 6 12.92 27.27 30.74
C PHE A 6 11.43 27.43 30.38
N PRO A 7 10.79 28.53 30.68
CA PRO A 7 9.36 28.72 30.49
C PRO A 7 9.01 29.01 29.02
N TRP A 8 9.37 28.08 28.11
CA TRP A 8 9.12 28.21 26.68
C TRP A 8 7.69 28.58 26.33
N ARG A 9 6.71 28.09 27.11
CA ARG A 9 5.30 28.40 26.91
C ARG A 9 5.02 29.90 26.98
N PHE A 10 5.65 30.60 27.94
CA PHE A 10 5.48 32.03 28.07
C PHE A 10 6.18 32.80 26.99
N VAL A 11 7.39 32.37 26.57
CA VAL A 11 8.17 33.01 25.51
C VAL A 11 7.45 32.87 24.18
N VAL A 12 7.01 31.64 23.81
CA VAL A 12 6.28 31.40 22.56
C VAL A 12 4.97 32.19 22.52
N ARG A 13 4.25 32.25 23.66
CA ARG A 13 3.01 33.01 23.79
C ARG A 13 3.24 34.51 23.61
N ASP A 14 4.29 35.05 24.25
CA ASP A 14 4.59 36.49 24.20
C ASP A 14 5.06 36.88 22.77
N VAL A 15 5.94 36.10 22.16
CA VAL A 15 6.38 36.32 20.79
C VAL A 15 5.21 36.23 19.80
N ALA A 16 4.36 35.21 19.90
CA ALA A 16 3.21 35.08 19.01
C ALA A 16 2.24 36.26 19.13
N ARG A 17 1.95 36.72 20.36
CA ARG A 17 1.10 37.89 20.60
C ARG A 17 1.69 39.19 20.05
N ARG A 18 3.01 39.40 20.22
CA ARG A 18 3.69 40.59 19.68
C ARG A 18 3.67 40.63 18.16
N GLN A 19 3.61 39.46 17.51
CA GLN A 19 3.52 39.31 16.06
C GLN A 19 2.07 39.31 15.54
N GLY A 20 1.09 39.54 16.42
CA GLY A 20 -0.34 39.58 16.05
C GLY A 20 -0.99 38.20 15.83
N PHE A 21 -0.31 37.12 16.19
CA PHE A 21 -0.89 35.77 16.09
C PHE A 21 -1.76 35.41 17.30
N LEU A 22 -2.72 34.51 17.09
CA LEU A 22 -3.47 33.88 18.17
C LEU A 22 -2.52 33.11 19.10
N ASP A 23 -2.91 32.98 20.37
CA ASP A 23 -2.11 32.26 21.37
C ASP A 23 -2.06 30.74 21.02
N PRO A 24 -0.94 30.24 20.46
CA PRO A 24 -0.87 28.85 20.01
C PRO A 24 -0.93 27.86 21.17
N VAL A 25 -0.44 28.25 22.34
CA VAL A 25 -0.50 27.39 23.54
C VAL A 25 -1.92 27.21 24.02
N LYS A 26 -2.73 28.30 24.00
CA LYS A 26 -4.14 28.24 24.34
C LYS A 26 -4.91 27.38 23.35
N ILE A 27 -4.69 27.55 22.05
CA ILE A 27 -5.34 26.73 21.02
C ILE A 27 -4.96 25.25 21.20
N LEU A 28 -3.68 24.93 21.32
CA LEU A 28 -3.21 23.56 21.52
C LEU A 28 -3.76 22.93 22.81
N SER A 29 -3.85 23.70 23.91
CA SER A 29 -4.44 23.19 25.15
C SER A 29 -5.95 22.94 25.05
N GLN A 30 -6.65 23.67 24.20
CA GLN A 30 -8.07 23.47 23.95
C GLN A 30 -8.38 22.29 23.05
N LEU A 31 -7.47 21.92 22.14
CA LEU A 31 -7.66 20.78 21.24
C LEU A 31 -7.95 19.48 21.99
N GLN A 32 -7.32 19.29 23.17
CA GLN A 32 -7.55 18.11 23.99
C GLN A 32 -8.99 18.03 24.55
N ASN A 33 -9.69 19.15 24.64
CA ASN A 33 -11.07 19.19 25.14
C ASN A 33 -12.08 18.66 24.12
N PHE A 34 -11.69 18.51 22.86
CA PHE A 34 -12.55 17.96 21.79
C PHE A 34 -12.41 16.45 21.63
N ALA A 35 -11.55 15.81 22.42
CA ALA A 35 -11.37 14.36 22.44
C ALA A 35 -12.00 13.77 23.71
N GLN A 36 -12.38 12.49 23.65
CA GLN A 36 -12.74 11.74 24.85
C GLN A 36 -11.50 11.57 25.75
N PRO A 37 -11.66 11.59 27.08
CA PRO A 37 -10.56 11.33 27.99
C PRO A 37 -9.87 10.01 27.66
N SER A 38 -8.59 10.05 27.37
CA SER A 38 -7.77 8.90 27.00
C SER A 38 -6.44 8.94 27.74
N GLU A 39 -5.89 7.77 28.04
CA GLU A 39 -4.53 7.62 28.54
C GLU A 39 -3.49 7.83 27.43
N VAL A 40 -3.93 7.81 26.16
CA VAL A 40 -3.09 8.00 24.99
C VAL A 40 -3.10 9.47 24.61
N ALA A 41 -1.94 10.10 24.68
CA ALA A 41 -1.71 11.38 24.03
C ALA A 41 -1.74 11.19 22.50
N VAL A 42 -1.79 12.30 21.74
CA VAL A 42 -1.61 12.23 20.28
C VAL A 42 -0.37 11.40 19.98
N PRO A 43 -0.47 10.33 19.17
CA PRO A 43 0.65 9.41 18.93
C PRO A 43 1.89 10.17 18.46
N THR A 44 3.01 9.96 19.15
CA THR A 44 4.28 10.65 18.83
C THR A 44 4.75 10.35 17.43
N GLU A 45 4.42 9.18 16.90
CA GLU A 45 4.68 8.77 15.52
C GLU A 45 3.97 9.66 14.51
N LEU A 46 2.71 10.02 14.75
CA LEU A 46 1.97 10.94 13.88
C LEU A 46 2.56 12.34 13.90
N LEU A 47 2.92 12.85 15.10
CA LEU A 47 3.58 14.15 15.21
C LEU A 47 4.91 14.17 14.48
N ARG A 48 5.71 13.10 14.60
CA ARG A 48 6.96 12.94 13.84
C ARG A 48 6.72 12.86 12.33
N SER A 49 5.77 12.05 11.89
CA SER A 49 5.44 11.92 10.47
C SER A 49 4.93 13.25 9.90
N GLY A 50 4.07 13.96 10.62
CA GLY A 50 3.60 15.28 10.24
C GLY A 50 4.73 16.31 10.17
N ALA A 51 5.68 16.29 11.14
CA ALA A 51 6.83 17.17 11.14
C ALA A 51 7.78 16.88 9.95
N VAL A 52 8.02 15.60 9.62
CA VAL A 52 8.84 15.19 8.47
C VAL A 52 8.18 15.62 7.16
N LEU A 53 6.87 15.38 7.01
CA LEU A 53 6.12 15.78 5.81
C LEU A 53 6.14 17.30 5.63
N HIS A 54 5.92 18.05 6.71
CA HIS A 54 5.97 19.52 6.68
C HIS A 54 7.38 20.05 6.35
N ALA A 55 8.42 19.47 6.96
CA ALA A 55 9.80 19.83 6.66
C ALA A 55 10.17 19.54 5.19
N ARG A 56 9.73 18.41 4.65
CA ARG A 56 9.89 18.09 3.22
C ARG A 56 9.16 19.10 2.35
N GLY A 57 7.92 19.45 2.70
CA GLY A 57 7.14 20.45 1.99
C GLY A 57 7.80 21.82 1.96
N LEU A 58 8.43 22.26 3.07
CA LEU A 58 9.21 23.49 3.13
C LEU A 58 10.45 23.41 2.24
N MET A 59 11.20 22.29 2.27
CA MET A 59 12.33 22.07 1.36
C MET A 59 11.91 22.14 -0.10
N ASN A 60 10.84 21.45 -0.46
CA ASN A 60 10.29 21.48 -1.81
C ASN A 60 9.95 22.92 -2.22
N SER A 61 9.25 23.67 -1.38
CA SER A 61 8.89 25.06 -1.66
C SER A 61 10.12 25.93 -1.92
N LEU A 62 11.12 25.83 -1.07
CA LEU A 62 12.37 26.60 -1.24
C LEU A 62 13.13 26.19 -2.50
N ALA A 63 13.27 24.89 -2.75
CA ALA A 63 14.02 24.42 -3.92
C ALA A 63 13.28 24.73 -5.24
N ILE A 64 11.99 24.42 -5.31
CA ILE A 64 11.21 24.53 -6.55
C ILE A 64 10.92 26.00 -6.90
N GLN A 65 10.47 26.80 -5.94
CA GLN A 65 10.09 28.20 -6.22
C GLN A 65 11.27 29.06 -6.70
N HIS A 66 12.47 28.72 -6.27
CA HIS A 66 13.69 29.43 -6.71
C HIS A 66 14.31 28.87 -7.99
N ASN A 67 13.84 27.71 -8.48
CA ASN A 67 14.44 26.99 -9.59
C ASN A 67 13.36 26.39 -10.51
N LEU A 68 12.41 27.20 -10.93
CA LEU A 68 11.31 26.77 -11.82
C LEU A 68 11.80 26.36 -13.22
N ASP A 69 13.01 26.74 -13.60
CA ASP A 69 13.69 26.38 -14.85
C ASP A 69 14.35 24.99 -14.81
N TRP A 70 14.34 24.32 -13.65
CA TRP A 70 14.81 22.95 -13.54
C TRP A 70 13.77 21.96 -14.05
N ILE A 71 14.21 20.78 -14.47
CA ILE A 71 13.30 19.67 -14.76
C ILE A 71 12.85 19.06 -13.44
N TRP A 72 11.56 19.11 -13.16
CA TRP A 72 10.92 18.60 -11.94
C TRP A 72 10.01 17.42 -12.25
N PRO A 73 9.57 16.63 -11.24
CA PRO A 73 8.49 15.65 -11.43
C PRO A 73 7.21 16.32 -11.95
N TYR A 74 6.47 15.62 -12.83
CA TYR A 74 5.32 16.18 -13.55
C TYR A 74 4.24 16.80 -12.65
N TRP A 75 4.07 16.31 -11.42
CA TRP A 75 3.08 16.86 -10.50
C TRP A 75 3.39 18.29 -10.06
N VAL A 76 4.65 18.69 -10.10
CA VAL A 76 5.06 20.06 -9.75
C VAL A 76 4.45 21.04 -10.73
N GLU A 77 4.64 20.83 -12.03
CA GLU A 77 4.08 21.68 -13.08
C GLU A 77 2.55 21.70 -13.03
N CYS A 78 1.91 20.53 -12.90
CA CYS A 78 0.47 20.44 -12.76
C CYS A 78 -0.08 21.26 -11.58
N GLN A 79 0.62 21.27 -10.44
CA GLN A 79 0.19 22.04 -9.27
C GLN A 79 0.42 23.55 -9.38
N TYR A 80 1.22 24.01 -10.32
CA TYR A 80 1.45 25.44 -10.57
C TYR A 80 0.56 26.04 -11.67
N ASP A 81 0.05 25.25 -12.59
CA ASP A 81 -0.84 25.70 -13.64
C ASP A 81 -2.28 25.94 -13.13
N PRO A 82 -2.78 27.18 -13.08
CA PRO A 82 -4.14 27.46 -12.60
C PRO A 82 -5.25 26.82 -13.42
N LYS A 83 -4.96 26.37 -14.64
CA LYS A 83 -5.91 25.68 -15.52
C LYS A 83 -5.94 24.18 -15.28
N ASN A 84 -4.94 23.64 -14.60
CA ASN A 84 -4.85 22.20 -14.33
C ASN A 84 -5.75 21.80 -13.16
N ALA A 85 -6.40 20.65 -13.25
CA ALA A 85 -7.22 20.09 -12.18
C ALA A 85 -6.43 19.83 -10.87
N ALA A 86 -5.10 19.70 -10.97
CA ALA A 86 -4.17 19.52 -9.86
C ALA A 86 -3.72 20.83 -9.20
N PHE A 87 -4.11 21.98 -9.70
CA PHE A 87 -3.68 23.28 -9.18
C PHE A 87 -3.94 23.42 -7.67
N ILE A 88 -2.92 23.87 -6.94
CA ILE A 88 -3.00 24.13 -5.50
C ILE A 88 -2.68 25.62 -5.25
N PRO A 89 -3.64 26.43 -4.73
CA PRO A 89 -3.38 27.82 -4.36
C PRO A 89 -2.31 27.92 -3.27
N ARG A 90 -1.20 28.59 -3.56
CA ARG A 90 -0.04 28.69 -2.63
C ARG A 90 -0.22 29.69 -1.49
N SER A 91 -1.16 30.61 -1.60
CA SER A 91 -1.43 31.61 -0.57
C SER A 91 -1.81 31.02 0.81
N PHE A 92 -2.27 29.77 0.84
CA PHE A 92 -2.66 29.09 2.07
C PHE A 92 -1.66 28.07 2.57
N SER A 93 -0.57 27.80 1.82
CA SER A 93 0.44 26.81 2.22
C SER A 93 1.84 27.31 1.93
N LEU A 94 2.66 27.36 2.96
CA LEU A 94 4.10 27.59 2.82
C LEU A 94 4.85 26.33 2.37
N THR A 95 4.15 25.20 2.25
CA THR A 95 4.71 23.90 1.91
C THR A 95 4.24 23.44 0.53
N GLN A 96 5.11 22.71 -0.15
CA GLN A 96 4.80 22.06 -1.42
C GLN A 96 5.04 20.56 -1.31
N ILE A 97 3.98 19.80 -1.40
CA ILE A 97 3.98 18.34 -1.37
C ILE A 97 3.13 17.77 -2.49
N ASN A 98 3.43 16.55 -2.89
CA ASN A 98 2.63 15.86 -3.87
C ASN A 98 1.29 15.42 -3.25
N LEU A 99 0.22 16.15 -3.54
CA LEU A 99 -1.15 15.90 -3.05
C LEU A 99 -2.10 15.47 -4.17
N THR A 100 -1.60 15.21 -5.37
CA THR A 100 -2.46 15.00 -6.53
C THR A 100 -2.01 13.85 -7.43
N HIS A 101 -0.76 13.40 -7.28
CA HIS A 101 -0.13 12.43 -8.20
C HIS A 101 0.80 11.46 -7.46
N ARG A 102 0.41 11.00 -6.28
CA ARG A 102 1.09 9.92 -5.56
C ARG A 102 0.79 8.58 -6.21
N ASN A 103 1.41 8.34 -7.33
CA ASN A 103 1.29 7.11 -8.09
C ASN A 103 2.69 6.60 -8.38
N TRP A 104 2.95 5.35 -8.10
CA TRP A 104 4.18 4.65 -8.47
C TRP A 104 3.96 3.15 -8.46
N THR A 105 4.84 2.46 -9.15
CA THR A 105 4.85 1.00 -9.21
C THR A 105 6.15 0.49 -8.66
N ALA A 106 6.09 -0.30 -7.60
CA ALA A 106 7.25 -0.97 -7.04
C ALA A 106 7.65 -2.17 -7.87
N LEU A 107 8.96 -2.34 -8.00
CA LEU A 107 9.60 -3.47 -8.66
C LEU A 107 10.48 -4.21 -7.67
N GLY A 108 10.79 -5.48 -7.97
CA GLY A 108 11.65 -6.27 -7.12
C GLY A 108 11.67 -7.74 -7.45
N VAL A 109 12.46 -8.48 -6.69
CA VAL A 109 12.46 -9.94 -6.69
C VAL A 109 11.89 -10.45 -5.37
N PRO A 110 11.15 -11.57 -5.36
CA PRO A 110 10.57 -12.14 -4.15
C PRO A 110 11.61 -12.35 -3.05
N GLY A 111 11.31 -11.86 -1.83
CA GLY A 111 12.19 -11.99 -0.68
C GLY A 111 13.23 -10.87 -0.52
N SER A 112 13.38 -9.98 -1.49
CA SER A 112 14.20 -8.77 -1.33
C SER A 112 13.51 -7.72 -0.45
N ASN A 113 14.30 -6.94 0.28
CA ASN A 113 13.82 -5.78 1.01
C ASN A 113 13.96 -4.46 0.21
N GLU A 114 14.51 -4.50 -0.99
CA GLU A 114 14.68 -3.30 -1.81
C GLU A 114 13.59 -3.24 -2.89
N PHE A 115 12.91 -2.08 -2.97
CA PHE A 115 11.79 -1.82 -3.85
C PHE A 115 12.04 -0.54 -4.64
N PRO A 116 12.73 -0.62 -5.80
CA PRO A 116 12.71 0.48 -6.75
C PRO A 116 11.28 0.84 -7.12
N ILE A 117 10.98 2.12 -7.26
CA ILE A 117 9.68 2.59 -7.74
C ILE A 117 9.84 3.32 -9.07
N VAL A 118 8.82 3.22 -9.89
CA VAL A 118 8.71 3.94 -11.18
C VAL A 118 7.43 4.77 -11.13
N ASP A 119 7.53 6.06 -11.40
CA ASP A 119 6.37 6.95 -11.47
C ASP A 119 5.64 6.82 -12.83
N PRO A 120 4.46 7.40 -13.02
CA PRO A 120 3.70 7.30 -14.26
C PRO A 120 4.41 7.88 -15.50
N CYS A 121 5.39 8.77 -15.33
CA CYS A 121 6.18 9.35 -16.41
C CYS A 121 7.50 8.60 -16.66
N GLY A 122 7.78 7.54 -15.91
CA GLY A 122 8.97 6.72 -16.10
C GLY A 122 10.18 7.15 -15.27
N LEU A 123 10.02 8.10 -14.33
CA LEU A 123 11.06 8.46 -13.36
C LEU A 123 11.36 7.27 -12.46
N VAL A 124 12.60 6.81 -12.41
CA VAL A 124 13.02 5.63 -11.65
C VAL A 124 13.73 6.06 -10.37
N THR A 125 13.17 5.69 -9.21
CA THR A 125 13.78 5.89 -7.88
C THR A 125 14.30 4.54 -7.37
N PRO A 126 15.61 4.25 -7.48
CA PRO A 126 16.13 2.91 -7.16
C PRO A 126 16.13 2.56 -5.67
N TYR A 127 16.29 3.55 -4.81
CA TYR A 127 16.40 3.35 -3.37
C TYR A 127 15.32 4.08 -2.61
N TYR A 128 14.99 3.58 -1.44
CA TYR A 128 14.04 4.21 -0.54
C TYR A 128 14.45 5.65 -0.22
N ASP A 129 13.52 6.59 -0.44
CA ASP A 129 13.65 8.02 -0.17
C ASP A 129 14.96 8.64 -0.71
N SER A 130 15.33 8.24 -1.90
CA SER A 130 16.57 8.64 -2.55
C SER A 130 16.33 9.41 -3.85
N TRP A 131 17.40 9.67 -4.56
CA TRP A 131 17.46 10.31 -5.87
C TRP A 131 16.87 9.42 -6.97
N SER A 132 16.64 10.03 -8.14
CA SER A 132 16.05 9.31 -9.28
C SER A 132 16.90 9.40 -10.55
N ILE A 133 16.58 8.51 -11.49
CA ILE A 133 17.08 8.52 -12.86
C ILE A 133 15.94 8.91 -13.79
N ASP A 134 16.16 9.89 -14.65
CA ASP A 134 15.25 10.37 -15.68
C ASP A 134 15.90 10.26 -17.06
N VAL A 135 15.10 10.18 -18.12
CA VAL A 135 15.60 9.98 -19.48
C VAL A 135 14.91 10.93 -20.45
N TRP A 136 15.69 11.57 -21.32
CA TRP A 136 15.20 12.56 -22.27
C TRP A 136 15.75 12.34 -23.67
N ILE A 137 15.07 12.91 -24.70
CA ILE A 137 15.61 13.07 -26.03
C ILE A 137 15.68 14.56 -26.34
N ILE A 138 16.87 15.05 -26.66
CA ILE A 138 17.16 16.45 -26.98
C ILE A 138 17.54 16.54 -28.46
N PRO A 139 16.61 16.98 -29.33
CA PRO A 139 16.94 17.21 -30.74
C PRO A 139 17.86 18.42 -30.91
N GLU A 140 18.57 18.50 -32.03
CA GLU A 140 19.36 19.71 -32.38
C GLU A 140 18.44 20.91 -32.62
N GLU A 141 17.26 20.68 -33.19
CA GLU A 141 16.23 21.68 -33.44
C GLU A 141 14.86 21.16 -32.97
N GLY A 142 14.05 22.04 -32.42
CA GLY A 142 12.69 21.73 -31.97
C GLY A 142 12.56 21.45 -30.47
N ALA A 143 11.37 21.01 -30.06
CA ALA A 143 11.04 20.77 -28.66
C ALA A 143 11.66 19.46 -28.13
N PRO A 144 12.30 19.46 -26.96
CA PRO A 144 12.83 18.26 -26.33
C PRO A 144 11.70 17.33 -25.87
N LEU A 145 11.91 16.03 -25.94
CA LEU A 145 11.06 15.03 -25.33
C LEU A 145 11.53 14.79 -23.90
N ILE A 146 10.80 15.37 -22.96
CA ILE A 146 10.99 15.22 -21.50
C ILE A 146 9.69 14.66 -20.95
N PRO A 147 9.65 13.40 -20.46
CA PRO A 147 8.41 12.74 -20.09
C PRO A 147 7.56 13.52 -19.07
N SER A 148 8.20 14.18 -18.08
CA SER A 148 7.49 14.98 -17.08
C SER A 148 6.78 16.23 -17.64
N HIS A 149 7.11 16.68 -18.85
CA HIS A 149 6.50 17.84 -19.53
C HIS A 149 5.38 17.42 -20.50
N LEU A 150 5.19 16.12 -20.70
CA LEU A 150 4.16 15.62 -21.63
C LEU A 150 2.79 15.60 -20.97
N SER A 151 1.75 15.89 -21.75
CA SER A 151 0.37 15.80 -21.31
C SER A 151 -0.10 14.36 -21.09
N SER A 152 0.54 13.40 -21.74
CA SER A 152 0.26 11.96 -21.59
C SER A 152 1.48 11.12 -21.89
N VAL A 153 1.66 10.08 -21.10
CA VAL A 153 2.69 9.03 -21.23
C VAL A 153 1.98 7.68 -21.14
N SER A 154 2.34 6.75 -22.02
CA SER A 154 1.80 5.39 -21.95
C SER A 154 2.65 4.53 -21.04
N GLN A 155 2.02 3.89 -20.06
CA GLN A 155 2.73 2.98 -19.16
C GLN A 155 1.93 1.70 -18.95
N ARG A 156 2.64 0.56 -18.87
CA ARG A 156 2.03 -0.75 -18.56
C ARG A 156 2.96 -1.62 -17.72
N LEU A 157 2.38 -2.57 -17.02
CA LEU A 157 3.11 -3.61 -16.29
C LEU A 157 3.08 -4.93 -17.07
N ALA A 158 4.24 -5.39 -17.53
CA ALA A 158 4.40 -6.70 -18.14
C ALA A 158 4.65 -7.76 -17.04
N LEU A 159 3.65 -8.60 -16.80
CA LEU A 159 3.67 -9.61 -15.72
C LEU A 159 4.52 -10.83 -16.07
N ASP A 160 4.66 -11.14 -17.33
CA ASP A 160 5.43 -12.24 -17.90
C ASP A 160 6.95 -11.94 -17.96
N GLU A 161 7.32 -10.67 -17.91
CA GLU A 161 8.70 -10.20 -17.91
C GLU A 161 9.27 -9.90 -16.50
N ASN A 162 8.90 -10.65 -15.47
CA ASN A 162 9.35 -10.47 -14.08
C ASN A 162 8.95 -9.11 -13.47
N LEU A 163 7.70 -8.70 -13.62
CA LEU A 163 7.24 -7.36 -13.24
C LEU A 163 8.07 -6.26 -13.93
N CYS A 164 8.01 -6.18 -15.21
CA CYS A 164 8.64 -5.11 -15.97
C CYS A 164 7.67 -3.95 -16.16
N VAL A 165 8.03 -2.74 -15.73
CA VAL A 165 7.31 -1.52 -16.07
C VAL A 165 7.85 -1.02 -17.41
N VAL A 166 6.97 -0.91 -18.40
CA VAL A 166 7.28 -0.37 -19.71
C VAL A 166 6.62 1.00 -19.83
N THR A 167 7.42 2.04 -20.04
CA THR A 167 6.95 3.42 -20.23
C THR A 167 7.31 3.89 -21.64
N GLU A 168 6.36 4.45 -22.36
CA GLU A 168 6.52 4.95 -23.72
C GLU A 168 6.08 6.41 -23.80
N SER A 169 6.98 7.25 -24.30
CA SER A 169 6.77 8.69 -24.43
C SER A 169 6.96 9.09 -25.90
N PHE A 170 6.07 9.94 -26.38
CA PHE A 170 6.07 10.38 -27.78
C PHE A 170 5.92 11.91 -27.81
N LEU A 171 6.72 12.55 -28.66
CA LEU A 171 6.56 13.96 -29.00
C LEU A 171 6.90 14.16 -30.47
N ASN A 172 5.92 14.52 -31.29
CA ASN A 172 6.05 14.56 -32.74
C ASN A 172 6.55 13.21 -33.27
N GLN A 173 7.78 13.13 -33.81
CA GLN A 173 8.38 11.90 -34.31
C GLN A 173 9.45 11.33 -33.35
N LEU A 174 9.74 12.01 -32.23
CA LEU A 174 10.62 11.48 -31.19
C LEU A 174 9.91 10.36 -30.45
N LYS A 175 10.62 9.27 -30.18
CA LYS A 175 10.10 8.12 -29.43
C LYS A 175 11.10 7.70 -28.36
N LEU A 176 10.63 7.58 -27.14
CA LEU A 176 11.40 7.12 -25.99
C LEU A 176 10.65 5.96 -25.33
N GLN A 177 11.31 4.83 -25.17
CA GLN A 177 10.80 3.70 -24.39
C GLN A 177 11.78 3.38 -23.26
N SER A 178 11.28 3.18 -22.06
CA SER A 178 12.05 2.62 -20.94
C SER A 178 11.38 1.33 -20.43
N LYS A 179 12.20 0.30 -20.20
CA LYS A 179 11.79 -0.96 -19.57
C LYS A 179 12.55 -1.11 -18.27
N VAL A 180 11.84 -1.06 -17.14
CA VAL A 180 12.43 -1.13 -15.80
C VAL A 180 12.03 -2.44 -15.14
N ARG A 181 13.01 -3.18 -14.64
CA ARG A 181 12.81 -4.43 -13.90
C ARG A 181 13.91 -4.62 -12.86
N VAL A 182 13.68 -5.54 -11.93
CA VAL A 182 14.72 -5.99 -10.99
C VAL A 182 15.12 -7.40 -11.33
N ILE A 183 16.41 -7.64 -11.44
CA ILE A 183 17.02 -8.94 -11.74
C ILE A 183 17.93 -9.38 -10.58
N GLY A 184 18.39 -10.63 -10.61
CA GLY A 184 19.29 -11.18 -9.59
C GLY A 184 18.56 -11.89 -8.46
N SER A 185 19.28 -12.13 -7.36
CA SER A 185 18.75 -12.81 -6.17
C SER A 185 18.16 -11.80 -5.17
N ALA A 186 17.44 -12.32 -4.18
CA ALA A 186 16.93 -11.50 -3.08
C ALA A 186 18.02 -10.78 -2.27
N GLN A 187 19.24 -11.35 -2.23
CA GLN A 187 20.40 -10.81 -1.53
C GLN A 187 21.24 -9.86 -2.38
N ALA A 188 21.19 -10.01 -3.70
CA ALA A 188 21.93 -9.21 -4.67
C ALA A 188 21.01 -8.75 -5.83
N PRO A 189 19.97 -7.96 -5.53
CA PRO A 189 19.07 -7.44 -6.55
C PRO A 189 19.72 -6.29 -7.31
N VAL A 190 19.42 -6.17 -8.60
CA VAL A 190 19.88 -5.10 -9.48
C VAL A 190 18.67 -4.50 -10.20
N CYS A 191 18.48 -3.19 -10.06
CA CYS A 191 17.52 -2.46 -10.88
C CYS A 191 18.11 -2.26 -12.28
N LEU A 192 17.44 -2.77 -13.30
CA LEU A 192 17.84 -2.69 -14.70
C LEU A 192 16.87 -1.78 -15.44
N ILE A 193 17.42 -0.78 -16.15
CA ILE A 193 16.66 0.18 -16.95
C ILE A 193 17.17 0.05 -18.38
N GLN A 194 16.38 -0.56 -19.26
CA GLN A 194 16.65 -0.63 -20.70
C GLN A 194 15.94 0.51 -21.40
N ILE A 195 16.67 1.32 -22.13
CA ILE A 195 16.22 2.56 -22.72
C ILE A 195 16.41 2.47 -24.23
N THR A 196 15.33 2.72 -24.98
CA THR A 196 15.39 2.81 -26.45
C THR A 196 14.93 4.21 -26.87
N GLY A 197 15.82 4.96 -27.50
CA GLY A 197 15.56 6.28 -28.08
C GLY A 197 15.54 6.24 -29.60
N PHE A 198 14.62 6.98 -30.23
CA PHE A 198 14.56 7.20 -31.67
C PHE A 198 14.27 8.65 -32.00
N ALA A 199 14.97 9.17 -33.00
CA ALA A 199 14.74 10.51 -33.54
C ALA A 199 14.84 10.51 -35.08
N PRO A 200 13.99 11.28 -35.78
CA PRO A 200 14.02 11.35 -37.25
C PRO A 200 15.22 12.13 -37.79
N ALA A 201 15.76 13.05 -36.99
CA ALA A 201 16.98 13.81 -37.24
C ALA A 201 17.97 13.57 -36.10
N LYS A 202 19.21 14.06 -36.27
CA LYS A 202 20.23 13.92 -35.23
C LYS A 202 19.78 14.52 -33.91
N ALA A 203 19.97 13.78 -32.82
CA ALA A 203 19.53 14.14 -31.48
C ALA A 203 20.47 13.55 -30.41
N ARG A 204 20.24 13.89 -29.16
CA ARG A 204 20.94 13.28 -28.01
C ARG A 204 19.94 12.54 -27.14
N LEU A 205 20.23 11.28 -26.84
CA LEU A 205 19.59 10.53 -25.77
C LEU A 205 20.35 10.84 -24.47
N VAL A 206 19.63 11.30 -23.46
CA VAL A 206 20.20 11.76 -22.20
C VAL A 206 19.68 10.90 -21.06
N VAL A 207 20.59 10.30 -20.30
CA VAL A 207 20.30 9.69 -19.00
C VAL A 207 20.69 10.69 -17.92
N SER A 208 19.76 11.12 -17.09
CA SER A 208 19.98 12.15 -16.10
C SER A 208 19.79 11.66 -14.67
N LEU A 209 20.69 12.05 -13.78
CA LEU A 209 20.62 11.84 -12.33
C LEU A 209 19.97 13.05 -11.68
N ARG A 210 18.87 12.81 -10.93
CA ARG A 210 18.01 13.87 -10.41
C ARG A 210 17.99 13.90 -8.88
N PRO A 211 18.16 15.07 -8.21
CA PRO A 211 18.13 15.23 -6.76
C PRO A 211 16.70 15.34 -6.24
N TYR A 212 15.83 14.47 -6.72
CA TYR A 212 14.43 14.38 -6.29
C TYR A 212 13.86 12.97 -6.55
N ASN A 213 12.71 12.71 -6.01
CA ASN A 213 11.89 11.54 -6.23
C ASN A 213 10.40 11.96 -6.40
N PRO A 214 9.45 11.04 -6.55
CA PRO A 214 8.02 11.40 -6.71
C PRO A 214 7.43 12.25 -5.57
N GLU A 215 8.06 12.32 -4.38
CA GLU A 215 7.63 13.17 -3.26
C GLU A 215 8.35 14.55 -3.23
N GLY A 216 9.31 14.78 -4.12
CA GLY A 216 10.08 16.02 -4.22
C GLY A 216 11.56 15.85 -3.91
N VAL A 217 12.17 16.86 -3.32
CA VAL A 217 13.63 16.96 -3.13
C VAL A 217 14.21 15.78 -2.36
N SER A 218 15.27 15.22 -2.90
CA SER A 218 16.14 14.22 -2.29
C SER A 218 17.60 14.58 -2.57
N PHE A 219 18.50 14.36 -1.59
CA PHE A 219 19.82 14.97 -1.63
C PHE A 219 20.86 14.16 -2.40
N ILE A 220 21.56 14.83 -3.31
CA ILE A 220 22.81 14.39 -3.96
C ILE A 220 23.91 15.38 -3.63
N ASN A 221 24.81 15.01 -2.71
CA ASN A 221 25.90 15.89 -2.29
C ASN A 221 27.19 15.71 -3.11
N ASN A 222 27.38 14.50 -3.67
CA ASN A 222 28.56 14.18 -4.45
C ASN A 222 28.22 13.23 -5.59
N ILE A 223 28.77 13.52 -6.77
CA ILE A 223 28.74 12.64 -7.95
C ILE A 223 30.15 12.55 -8.47
N ALA A 224 30.68 11.35 -8.70
CA ALA A 224 31.96 11.13 -9.33
C ALA A 224 31.83 10.17 -10.50
N LEU A 225 32.53 10.44 -11.60
CA LEU A 225 32.62 9.53 -12.73
C LEU A 225 33.41 8.29 -12.31
N LEU A 226 32.97 7.12 -12.72
CA LEU A 226 33.76 5.88 -12.53
C LEU A 226 35.01 5.88 -13.39
N GLU A 227 36.10 5.24 -12.95
CA GLU A 227 37.42 5.26 -13.62
C GLU A 227 37.35 4.81 -15.09
N ASN A 228 36.43 3.90 -15.45
CA ASN A 228 36.20 3.43 -16.80
C ASN A 228 35.20 4.29 -17.61
N SER A 229 34.74 5.42 -17.06
CA SER A 229 33.68 6.27 -17.63
C SER A 229 32.33 5.56 -17.86
N LEU A 230 32.13 4.34 -17.34
CA LEU A 230 30.92 3.54 -17.49
C LEU A 230 29.91 3.75 -16.35
N GLY A 231 29.82 4.96 -15.82
CA GLY A 231 28.81 5.23 -14.78
C GLY A 231 29.22 6.28 -13.76
N TRP A 232 28.42 6.36 -12.72
CA TRP A 232 28.56 7.32 -11.62
C TRP A 232 28.64 6.65 -10.26
N HIS A 233 29.44 7.22 -9.39
CA HIS A 233 29.44 6.96 -7.95
C HIS A 233 28.70 8.11 -7.25
N VAL A 234 27.54 7.81 -6.66
CA VAL A 234 26.62 8.80 -6.09
C VAL A 234 26.70 8.78 -4.57
N ASN A 235 26.94 9.95 -3.97
CA ASN A 235 27.06 10.14 -2.51
C ASN A 235 28.10 9.21 -1.87
N ARG A 236 29.11 8.77 -2.62
CA ARG A 236 30.13 7.79 -2.17
C ARG A 236 29.56 6.48 -1.61
N LYS A 237 28.35 6.11 -2.05
CA LYS A 237 27.62 4.94 -1.53
C LYS A 237 27.03 4.07 -2.63
N ASN A 238 26.47 4.67 -3.66
CA ASN A 238 25.68 3.99 -4.67
C ASN A 238 26.33 4.09 -6.03
N PHE A 239 26.14 3.07 -6.86
CA PHE A 239 26.66 3.02 -8.22
C PHE A 239 25.51 3.06 -9.23
N VAL A 240 25.70 3.82 -10.29
CA VAL A 240 24.91 3.79 -11.51
C VAL A 240 25.85 3.37 -12.62
N CYS A 241 25.63 2.23 -13.25
CA CYS A 241 26.53 1.67 -14.26
C CYS A 241 25.84 1.66 -15.63
N PHE A 242 26.61 2.00 -16.66
CA PHE A 242 26.19 1.97 -18.06
C PHE A 242 26.80 0.76 -18.79
N ASP A 243 26.07 0.16 -19.72
CA ASP A 243 26.58 -0.95 -20.56
C ASP A 243 27.57 -0.46 -21.61
N GLN A 244 27.48 0.80 -22.01
CA GLN A 244 28.37 1.47 -22.95
C GLN A 244 28.77 2.87 -22.47
N PRO A 245 29.98 3.36 -22.78
CA PRO A 245 30.40 4.68 -22.35
C PRO A 245 29.57 5.77 -23.05
N PRO A 246 29.12 6.81 -22.33
CA PRO A 246 28.56 7.98 -22.97
C PRO A 246 29.62 8.75 -23.75
N GLU A 247 29.22 9.43 -24.82
CA GLU A 247 30.11 10.33 -25.57
C GLU A 247 30.52 11.53 -24.72
N GLN A 248 29.63 11.94 -23.78
CA GLN A 248 29.91 13.02 -22.85
C GLN A 248 29.19 12.77 -21.52
N SER A 249 29.87 13.11 -20.43
CA SER A 249 29.28 13.20 -19.09
C SER A 249 29.37 14.62 -18.58
N LEU A 250 28.22 15.17 -18.16
CA LEU A 250 28.13 16.55 -17.63
C LEU A 250 27.66 16.50 -16.18
N PHE A 251 28.15 17.47 -15.41
CA PHE A 251 27.78 17.64 -14.02
C PHE A 251 27.36 19.08 -13.75
N SER A 252 26.40 19.23 -12.83
CA SER A 252 26.03 20.56 -12.33
C SER A 252 25.67 20.51 -10.84
N TYR A 253 25.54 21.67 -10.24
CA TYR A 253 25.12 21.81 -8.85
C TYR A 253 24.26 23.07 -8.69
N TYR A 254 23.60 23.20 -7.56
CA TYR A 254 22.56 24.17 -7.26
C TYR A 254 22.83 25.59 -7.83
N TYR A 255 24.02 26.17 -7.58
CA TYR A 255 24.33 27.54 -8.01
C TYR A 255 24.71 27.67 -9.49
N ARG A 256 24.97 26.58 -10.19
CA ARG A 256 25.17 26.54 -11.65
C ARG A 256 23.89 26.27 -12.43
N GLY A 257 22.79 25.96 -11.73
CA GLY A 257 21.53 25.55 -12.33
C GLY A 257 21.46 24.05 -12.65
N ASP A 258 20.37 23.63 -13.25
CA ASP A 258 20.16 22.26 -13.68
C ASP A 258 21.16 21.83 -14.77
N VAL A 259 21.61 20.58 -14.75
CA VAL A 259 22.44 20.01 -15.82
C VAL A 259 21.75 20.12 -17.19
N TYR A 260 20.42 20.20 -17.25
CA TYR A 260 19.66 20.44 -18.46
C TYR A 260 20.09 21.71 -19.20
N SER A 261 20.31 22.80 -18.50
CA SER A 261 20.78 24.08 -19.10
C SER A 261 22.21 24.03 -19.63
N ARG A 262 22.95 22.96 -19.33
CA ARG A 262 24.35 22.77 -19.67
C ARG A 262 24.60 21.73 -20.77
N LEU A 263 23.57 21.11 -21.32
CA LEU A 263 23.67 20.02 -22.28
C LEU A 263 24.40 20.40 -23.58
N SER A 264 24.52 21.71 -23.91
CA SER A 264 25.24 22.22 -25.08
C SER A 264 26.73 22.51 -24.80
N LEU A 265 27.16 22.46 -23.54
CA LEU A 265 28.53 22.80 -23.16
C LEU A 265 29.46 21.59 -23.33
N GLN A 266 30.76 21.92 -23.62
CA GLN A 266 31.83 20.92 -23.62
C GLN A 266 32.61 21.05 -22.30
N GLU A 267 32.38 20.10 -21.38
CA GLU A 267 33.03 20.10 -20.06
C GLU A 267 33.64 18.72 -19.78
N ASN A 268 34.76 18.68 -19.06
CA ASN A 268 35.50 17.45 -18.72
C ASN A 268 35.62 17.27 -17.19
N GLU A 269 34.63 17.72 -16.43
CA GLU A 269 34.63 17.53 -14.99
C GLU A 269 34.40 16.01 -14.69
N LYS A 270 35.15 15.48 -13.71
CA LYS A 270 35.06 14.06 -13.29
C LYS A 270 34.37 13.87 -11.95
N GLU A 271 34.19 14.93 -11.20
CA GLU A 271 33.58 14.94 -9.89
C GLU A 271 32.82 16.25 -9.67
N MET A 272 31.68 16.18 -9.00
CA MET A 272 30.90 17.34 -8.58
C MET A 272 30.53 17.20 -7.11
N PHE A 273 30.71 18.26 -6.36
CA PHE A 273 30.29 18.40 -4.98
C PHE A 273 29.26 19.51 -4.84
N CYS A 274 28.17 19.25 -4.15
CA CYS A 274 27.13 20.23 -3.84
C CYS A 274 26.83 20.24 -2.34
N LYS A 275 27.19 21.33 -1.67
CA LYS A 275 26.92 21.48 -0.23
C LYS A 275 25.44 21.48 0.10
N VAL A 276 24.61 22.01 -0.80
CA VAL A 276 23.13 22.06 -0.65
C VAL A 276 22.47 20.72 -0.90
N GLY A 277 23.18 19.77 -1.54
CA GLY A 277 22.63 18.45 -1.86
C GLY A 277 21.81 18.42 -3.17
N MET A 278 21.98 19.39 -4.04
CA MET A 278 21.28 19.49 -5.32
C MET A 278 22.26 19.36 -6.49
N ALA A 279 23.09 18.32 -6.48
CA ALA A 279 23.93 17.99 -7.63
C ALA A 279 23.12 17.20 -8.67
N THR A 280 23.38 17.46 -9.95
CA THR A 280 22.79 16.77 -11.10
C THR A 280 23.87 16.26 -12.03
N ALA A 281 23.58 15.20 -12.79
CA ALA A 281 24.46 14.71 -13.84
C ALA A 281 23.67 14.29 -15.08
N ALA A 282 24.34 14.30 -16.24
CA ALA A 282 23.79 13.80 -17.49
C ALA A 282 24.85 12.99 -18.25
N ALA A 283 24.47 11.81 -18.74
CA ALA A 283 25.21 11.01 -19.70
C ALA A 283 24.55 11.15 -21.07
N LEU A 284 25.31 11.59 -22.06
CA LEU A 284 24.83 11.93 -23.38
C LEU A 284 25.27 10.87 -24.40
N TYR A 285 24.30 10.43 -25.21
CA TYR A 285 24.47 9.46 -26.28
C TYR A 285 23.86 10.00 -27.56
N THR A 286 24.64 9.97 -28.65
CA THR A 286 24.16 10.45 -29.97
C THR A 286 23.09 9.51 -30.52
N LEU A 287 21.98 10.08 -30.98
CA LEU A 287 20.98 9.41 -31.81
C LEU A 287 21.22 9.82 -33.26
N GLU A 288 21.60 8.87 -34.10
CA GLU A 288 21.72 9.09 -35.53
C GLU A 288 20.33 9.19 -36.17
N ALA A 289 20.21 10.02 -37.20
CA ALA A 289 18.96 10.28 -37.87
C ALA A 289 18.29 8.97 -38.39
N GLY A 290 17.04 8.74 -37.96
CA GLY A 290 16.24 7.60 -38.37
C GLY A 290 16.68 6.25 -37.78
N GLN A 291 17.61 6.24 -36.83
CA GLN A 291 18.09 5.01 -36.17
C GLN A 291 17.69 4.97 -34.69
N ALA A 292 17.25 3.79 -34.22
CA ALA A 292 17.03 3.59 -32.81
C ALA A 292 18.33 3.22 -32.09
N ARG A 293 18.56 3.78 -30.90
CA ARG A 293 19.68 3.41 -30.03
C ARG A 293 19.16 2.83 -28.72
N GLU A 294 19.77 1.74 -28.30
CA GLU A 294 19.47 1.10 -27.02
C GLU A 294 20.64 1.27 -26.04
N ILE A 295 20.32 1.58 -24.78
CA ILE A 295 21.25 1.71 -23.68
C ILE A 295 20.69 1.01 -22.46
N THR A 296 21.57 0.37 -21.69
CA THR A 296 21.18 -0.27 -20.43
C THR A 296 21.87 0.42 -19.25
N VAL A 297 21.04 0.85 -18.30
CA VAL A 297 21.50 1.37 -17.01
C VAL A 297 21.23 0.35 -15.94
N SER A 298 22.21 0.05 -15.11
CA SER A 298 22.07 -0.86 -13.98
C SER A 298 22.43 -0.20 -12.66
N VAL A 299 21.60 -0.43 -11.64
CA VAL A 299 21.79 0.08 -10.27
C VAL A 299 21.78 -1.09 -9.32
N PRO A 300 22.94 -1.52 -8.78
CA PRO A 300 22.99 -2.54 -7.74
C PRO A 300 22.30 -2.05 -6.46
N LEU A 301 21.31 -2.81 -5.98
CA LEU A 301 20.46 -2.40 -4.83
C LEU A 301 21.02 -2.83 -3.47
N MET A 302 22.22 -3.42 -3.45
CA MET A 302 22.86 -3.81 -2.21
C MET A 302 23.31 -2.58 -1.40
N LYS A 303 22.87 -2.53 -0.15
CA LYS A 303 23.55 -1.67 0.84
C LYS A 303 24.91 -2.28 1.15
N LEU A 304 25.99 -1.54 0.90
CA LEU A 304 27.29 -1.89 1.45
C LEU A 304 27.12 -2.02 2.97
N ARG A 305 27.11 -3.25 3.48
CA ARG A 305 27.12 -3.50 4.94
C ARG A 305 28.43 -2.95 5.47
N GLY A 306 28.39 -1.74 6.03
CA GLY A 306 29.41 -1.30 6.94
C GLY A 306 29.52 -2.32 8.05
N LEU A 307 30.72 -2.81 8.30
CA LEU A 307 31.09 -3.56 9.50
C LEU A 307 30.57 -2.83 10.74
N ASN A 308 29.44 -3.25 11.27
CA ASN A 308 28.91 -3.01 12.61
C ASN A 308 27.37 -3.22 12.59
N ALA A 309 26.93 -4.45 12.39
CA ALA A 309 25.59 -4.87 12.76
C ALA A 309 25.69 -5.64 14.09
N LEU A 310 25.76 -4.90 15.18
CA LEU A 310 25.34 -5.41 16.48
C LEU A 310 23.81 -5.54 16.47
N PRO A 311 23.23 -6.58 17.11
CA PRO A 311 21.78 -6.71 17.18
C PRO A 311 21.19 -5.50 17.90
N GLU A 312 20.27 -4.79 17.24
CA GLU A 312 19.55 -3.69 17.83
C GLU A 312 18.77 -4.15 19.07
N LYS A 313 19.36 -3.92 20.25
CA LYS A 313 18.59 -3.75 21.47
C LYS A 313 18.01 -2.33 21.41
N ARG A 314 16.70 -2.24 21.18
CA ARG A 314 15.97 -0.98 21.28
C ARG A 314 16.03 -0.48 22.71
N ASN A 315 16.79 0.58 22.95
CA ASN A 315 16.57 1.50 24.04
C ASN A 315 16.41 2.91 23.45
N CYS A 316 15.26 3.49 23.69
CA CYS A 316 14.94 4.89 23.43
C CYS A 316 15.91 5.80 24.17
N LEU A 317 16.19 6.96 23.54
CA LEU A 317 16.86 8.15 24.07
C LEU A 317 18.40 8.08 24.13
N THR A 318 19.02 8.76 23.20
CA THR A 318 19.93 9.90 23.40
C THR A 318 20.72 10.18 22.13
N TRP A 319 20.65 11.40 21.65
CA TRP A 319 21.61 11.93 20.69
C TRP A 319 22.90 12.33 21.45
N PRO A 320 24.07 12.01 20.93
CA PRO A 320 25.19 12.92 21.06
C PRO A 320 25.73 13.32 19.70
N ILE A 321 25.86 14.63 19.52
CA ILE A 321 26.74 15.25 18.54
C ILE A 321 28.16 14.86 18.93
N GLY A 322 28.80 13.99 18.17
CA GLY A 322 30.16 13.55 18.37
C GLY A 322 30.89 13.44 17.04
N ARG A 323 31.96 14.23 16.90
CA ARG A 323 32.92 14.22 15.80
C ARG A 323 33.34 12.81 15.43
N ILE A 324 33.19 12.40 14.18
CA ILE A 324 33.82 11.20 13.63
C ILE A 324 35.04 11.65 12.80
N SER A 325 36.18 11.24 13.32
CA SER A 325 37.50 11.35 12.72
C SER A 325 37.59 10.54 11.42
N LEU A 326 38.09 11.19 10.39
CA LEU A 326 38.52 10.59 9.13
C LEU A 326 39.71 9.67 9.37
N MET A 327 39.56 8.40 9.02
CA MET A 327 40.61 7.56 8.41
C MET A 327 40.02 6.17 8.04
N GLN A 328 39.73 5.96 6.77
CA GLN A 328 39.77 4.61 6.18
C GLN A 328 40.30 4.73 4.73
N ARG A 329 41.35 3.94 4.51
CA ARG A 329 42.08 3.81 3.25
C ARG A 329 41.20 3.25 2.13
N PRO A 330 41.37 3.67 0.87
CA PRO A 330 40.72 3.04 -0.28
C PRO A 330 41.51 1.79 -0.63
N GLY A 331 40.91 0.65 -0.34
CA GLY A 331 41.42 -0.64 -0.75
C GLY A 331 40.28 -1.62 -0.97
N CYS A 332 40.04 -1.88 -2.21
CA CYS A 332 39.19 -2.88 -2.86
C CYS A 332 38.02 -2.30 -3.68
N ALA A 333 38.35 -1.63 -4.78
CA ALA A 333 37.43 -1.50 -5.90
C ALA A 333 37.36 -2.86 -6.59
N THR A 334 36.50 -3.74 -6.08
CA THR A 334 36.14 -4.95 -6.82
C THR A 334 35.41 -4.53 -8.12
N LYS A 335 35.88 -5.07 -9.23
CA LYS A 335 35.35 -4.88 -10.59
C LYS A 335 33.83 -5.15 -10.59
N HIS A 336 33.01 -4.11 -10.51
CA HIS A 336 31.55 -4.19 -10.67
C HIS A 336 31.12 -3.87 -12.09
N LYS A 337 31.82 -4.45 -13.08
CA LYS A 337 31.30 -4.55 -14.43
C LYS A 337 30.44 -5.82 -14.46
N ILE A 338 29.11 -5.67 -14.44
CA ILE A 338 28.22 -6.78 -14.74
C ILE A 338 28.33 -7.00 -16.25
N GLU A 339 29.03 -8.04 -16.68
CA GLU A 339 29.16 -8.38 -18.08
C GLU A 339 27.80 -8.79 -18.68
N LYS A 340 27.59 -8.58 -19.98
CA LYS A 340 26.29 -8.83 -20.65
C LYS A 340 25.79 -10.27 -20.47
N GLU A 341 26.70 -11.23 -20.35
CA GLU A 341 26.42 -12.63 -20.02
C GLU A 341 25.87 -12.83 -18.60
N SER A 342 26.34 -12.02 -17.65
CA SER A 342 25.83 -12.02 -16.28
C SER A 342 24.39 -11.51 -16.17
N TYR A 343 23.93 -10.59 -17.04
CA TYR A 343 22.53 -10.13 -17.01
C TYR A 343 21.55 -11.27 -17.31
N LEU A 344 21.89 -12.17 -18.24
CA LEU A 344 21.02 -13.33 -18.55
C LEU A 344 20.90 -14.29 -17.36
N GLU A 345 21.98 -14.50 -16.62
CA GLU A 345 22.00 -15.34 -15.43
C GLU A 345 21.18 -14.69 -14.29
N TYR A 346 21.38 -13.39 -14.05
CA TYR A 346 20.58 -12.62 -13.09
C TYR A 346 19.09 -12.62 -13.45
N GLN A 347 18.76 -12.52 -14.73
CA GLN A 347 17.39 -12.57 -15.20
C GLN A 347 16.77 -13.96 -14.99
N LYS A 348 17.48 -15.04 -15.31
CA LYS A 348 17.04 -16.42 -15.04
C LYS A 348 16.82 -16.65 -13.55
N THR A 349 17.70 -16.13 -12.69
CA THR A 349 17.56 -16.23 -11.23
C THR A 349 16.27 -15.55 -10.74
N ALA A 350 15.99 -14.34 -11.22
CA ALA A 350 14.75 -13.63 -10.89
C ALA A 350 13.50 -14.37 -11.40
N GLN A 351 13.55 -14.92 -12.64
CA GLN A 351 12.46 -15.73 -13.20
C GLN A 351 12.17 -16.96 -12.34
N LEU A 352 13.22 -17.64 -11.89
CA LEU A 352 13.08 -18.81 -11.00
C LEU A 352 12.41 -18.43 -9.68
N LEU A 353 12.85 -17.33 -9.04
CA LEU A 353 12.28 -16.85 -7.79
C LEU A 353 10.79 -16.48 -7.92
N TRP A 354 10.41 -15.82 -9.03
CA TRP A 354 9.02 -15.51 -9.33
C TRP A 354 8.22 -16.79 -9.62
N GLY A 355 8.73 -17.70 -10.44
CA GLY A 355 8.09 -18.99 -10.73
C GLY A 355 7.81 -19.80 -9.46
N GLN A 356 8.80 -19.93 -8.57
CA GLN A 356 8.65 -20.60 -7.28
C GLN A 356 7.62 -19.90 -6.39
N SER A 357 7.61 -18.56 -6.37
CA SER A 357 6.69 -17.77 -5.53
C SER A 357 5.25 -17.82 -6.01
N LEU A 358 5.02 -18.09 -7.29
CA LEU A 358 3.69 -18.20 -7.91
C LEU A 358 3.20 -19.65 -8.00
N GLN A 359 4.04 -20.63 -7.64
CA GLN A 359 3.64 -22.04 -7.68
C GLN A 359 2.50 -22.32 -6.70
N GLY A 360 1.43 -22.95 -7.19
CA GLY A 360 0.26 -23.31 -6.37
C GLY A 360 -0.65 -22.15 -5.97
N VAL A 361 -0.38 -20.94 -6.43
CA VAL A 361 -1.23 -19.77 -6.19
C VAL A 361 -2.58 -19.94 -6.90
N CYS A 362 -3.64 -19.46 -6.26
CA CYS A 362 -4.99 -19.46 -6.80
C CYS A 362 -5.05 -18.72 -8.14
N SER A 363 -5.47 -19.42 -9.18
CA SER A 363 -5.60 -18.87 -10.54
C SER A 363 -7.02 -18.39 -10.82
N LEU A 364 -7.12 -17.37 -11.67
CA LEU A 364 -8.38 -16.78 -12.11
C LEU A 364 -8.46 -16.81 -13.64
N GLN A 365 -9.52 -17.42 -14.18
CA GLN A 365 -9.85 -17.34 -15.60
C GLN A 365 -11.29 -16.83 -15.73
N ILE A 366 -11.44 -15.63 -16.28
CA ILE A 366 -12.72 -14.95 -16.52
C ILE A 366 -12.68 -14.25 -17.87
N PRO A 367 -13.82 -13.91 -18.46
CA PRO A 367 -13.87 -13.22 -19.76
C PRO A 367 -13.64 -11.71 -19.67
N ASP A 368 -13.10 -11.22 -18.57
CA ASP A 368 -12.72 -9.84 -18.32
C ASP A 368 -11.20 -9.75 -18.10
N GLU A 369 -10.49 -9.37 -19.15
CA GLU A 369 -9.02 -9.31 -19.15
C GLU A 369 -8.49 -8.24 -18.19
N HIS A 370 -9.23 -7.14 -17.97
CA HIS A 370 -8.81 -6.10 -17.04
C HIS A 370 -8.86 -6.59 -15.58
N PHE A 371 -9.98 -7.20 -15.16
CA PHE A 371 -10.11 -7.78 -13.83
C PHE A 371 -9.08 -8.91 -13.59
N LYS A 372 -8.85 -9.73 -14.61
CA LYS A 372 -7.82 -10.79 -14.57
C LYS A 372 -6.42 -10.21 -14.39
N PHE A 373 -6.08 -9.16 -15.16
CA PHE A 373 -4.81 -8.44 -15.02
C PHE A 373 -4.64 -7.85 -13.61
N LEU A 374 -5.65 -7.15 -13.10
CA LEU A 374 -5.62 -6.56 -11.75
C LEU A 374 -5.42 -7.63 -10.66
N TYR A 375 -6.08 -8.78 -10.78
CA TYR A 375 -5.90 -9.90 -9.85
C TYR A 375 -4.46 -10.42 -9.87
N ALA A 376 -3.90 -10.63 -11.05
CA ALA A 376 -2.54 -11.13 -11.23
C ALA A 376 -1.47 -10.12 -10.75
N ALA A 377 -1.71 -8.81 -10.95
CA ALA A 377 -0.86 -7.73 -10.45
C ALA A 377 -0.93 -7.63 -8.91
N ALA A 378 -2.13 -7.73 -8.34
CA ALA A 378 -2.35 -7.70 -6.89
C ALA A 378 -1.65 -8.86 -6.16
N ILE A 379 -1.71 -10.08 -6.69
CA ILE A 379 -0.98 -11.25 -6.16
C ILE A 379 0.53 -10.95 -6.12
N ARG A 380 1.10 -10.42 -7.19
CA ARG A 380 2.52 -10.10 -7.25
C ARG A 380 2.91 -8.96 -6.31
N THR A 381 2.03 -7.98 -6.16
CA THR A 381 2.20 -6.89 -5.19
C THR A 381 2.30 -7.44 -3.76
N MET A 382 1.42 -8.34 -3.35
CA MET A 382 1.49 -8.98 -2.02
C MET A 382 2.78 -9.83 -1.85
N ILE A 383 3.18 -10.59 -2.88
CA ILE A 383 4.43 -11.37 -2.85
C ILE A 383 5.64 -10.46 -2.65
N LEU A 384 5.69 -9.37 -3.40
CA LEU A 384 6.79 -8.41 -3.34
C LEU A 384 6.91 -7.77 -1.95
N HIS A 385 5.78 -7.30 -1.39
CA HIS A 385 5.76 -6.58 -0.11
C HIS A 385 5.74 -7.50 1.13
N SER A 386 6.05 -8.78 0.95
CA SER A 386 6.16 -9.77 2.05
C SER A 386 7.53 -10.45 2.09
N PRO A 387 8.65 -9.71 2.16
CA PRO A 387 9.98 -10.34 2.21
C PRO A 387 10.17 -11.18 3.48
N ARG A 388 9.75 -10.69 4.62
CA ARG A 388 9.69 -11.35 5.91
C ARG A 388 8.44 -10.99 6.68
N GLU A 389 8.27 -9.72 7.01
CA GLU A 389 7.01 -9.11 7.46
C GLU A 389 6.26 -8.59 6.24
N VAL A 390 5.03 -8.16 6.41
CA VAL A 390 4.25 -7.49 5.35
C VAL A 390 4.31 -5.99 5.53
N TYR A 391 4.40 -5.27 4.41
CA TYR A 391 4.41 -3.82 4.38
C TYR A 391 3.22 -3.30 3.57
N PRO A 392 2.49 -2.30 4.05
CA PRO A 392 1.35 -1.70 3.35
C PRO A 392 1.71 -0.94 2.07
N GLY A 393 2.98 -0.58 1.89
CA GLY A 393 3.45 0.12 0.70
C GLY A 393 4.97 0.13 0.57
N PRO A 394 5.50 0.43 -0.64
CA PRO A 394 6.94 0.41 -0.91
C PRO A 394 7.68 1.65 -0.41
N PHE A 395 6.99 2.77 -0.26
CA PHE A 395 7.64 4.06 -0.08
C PHE A 395 7.19 4.78 1.20
N ILE A 396 5.97 5.31 1.27
CA ILE A 396 5.49 6.03 2.46
C ILE A 396 5.22 5.06 3.60
N TYR A 397 4.66 3.89 3.30
CA TYR A 397 4.24 2.87 4.26
C TYR A 397 5.22 1.70 4.37
N ARG A 398 6.52 1.97 4.29
CA ARG A 398 7.55 0.96 4.51
C ARG A 398 7.78 0.67 6.00
N ARG A 399 6.68 0.42 6.72
CA ARG A 399 6.66 -0.01 8.12
C ARG A 399 5.51 -1.00 8.35
N PHE A 400 5.49 -1.66 9.48
CA PHE A 400 4.50 -2.65 9.84
C PHE A 400 3.34 -2.04 10.64
N TRP A 401 2.09 -2.43 10.29
CA TRP A 401 0.89 -2.27 11.11
C TRP A 401 0.14 -3.59 11.21
N PHE A 402 -0.46 -3.89 12.39
CA PHE A 402 -1.26 -5.11 12.57
C PHE A 402 -2.51 -5.10 11.71
N ARG A 403 -3.18 -3.97 11.59
CA ARG A 403 -4.38 -3.80 10.77
C ARG A 403 -4.14 -4.19 9.32
N ASP A 404 -3.19 -3.57 8.68
CA ASP A 404 -2.82 -3.90 7.30
C ASP A 404 -2.35 -5.34 7.17
N ALA A 405 -1.56 -5.82 8.12
CA ALA A 405 -1.06 -7.18 8.13
C ALA A 405 -2.19 -8.21 8.20
N ALA A 406 -3.24 -7.97 8.97
CA ALA A 406 -4.37 -8.89 9.09
C ALA A 406 -5.06 -9.10 7.75
N PHE A 407 -5.37 -8.02 7.01
CA PHE A 407 -6.04 -8.11 5.71
C PHE A 407 -5.12 -8.66 4.61
N ILE A 408 -3.86 -8.20 4.55
CA ILE A 408 -2.88 -8.70 3.57
C ILE A 408 -2.63 -10.19 3.77
N LEU A 409 -2.45 -10.66 5.00
CA LEU A 409 -2.25 -12.07 5.29
C LEU A 409 -3.50 -12.91 5.03
N TYR A 410 -4.69 -12.38 5.28
CA TYR A 410 -5.94 -13.05 4.93
C TYR A 410 -6.05 -13.26 3.42
N ALA A 411 -5.77 -12.23 2.63
CA ALA A 411 -5.72 -12.35 1.17
C ALA A 411 -4.65 -13.34 0.69
N MET A 412 -3.47 -13.31 1.31
CA MET A 412 -2.39 -14.26 1.01
C MET A 412 -2.79 -15.70 1.29
N LEU A 413 -3.47 -15.96 2.41
CA LEU A 413 -4.02 -17.28 2.73
C LEU A 413 -5.05 -17.71 1.68
N CYS A 414 -6.02 -16.88 1.38
CA CYS A 414 -7.03 -17.15 0.35
C CYS A 414 -6.42 -17.45 -1.02
N ALA A 415 -5.30 -16.79 -1.34
CA ALA A 415 -4.55 -17.01 -2.58
C ALA A 415 -3.60 -18.22 -2.54
N GLY A 416 -3.47 -18.93 -1.42
CA GLY A 416 -2.59 -20.10 -1.27
C GLY A 416 -1.14 -19.79 -0.87
N LEU A 417 -0.80 -18.57 -0.50
CA LEU A 417 0.55 -18.13 -0.10
C LEU A 417 0.85 -18.46 1.38
N LYS A 418 0.60 -19.72 1.79
CA LYS A 418 0.63 -20.21 3.19
C LYS A 418 1.97 -19.99 3.88
N GLU A 419 3.07 -20.31 3.22
CA GLU A 419 4.43 -20.24 3.79
C GLU A 419 4.86 -18.78 4.03
N ARG A 420 4.42 -17.86 3.16
CA ARG A 420 4.67 -16.43 3.34
C ARG A 420 3.87 -15.88 4.52
N ALA A 421 2.60 -16.27 4.63
CA ALA A 421 1.77 -15.92 5.77
C ALA A 421 2.36 -16.45 7.09
N ALA A 422 2.80 -17.71 7.13
CA ALA A 422 3.45 -18.30 8.30
C ALA A 422 4.70 -17.52 8.74
N ARG A 423 5.58 -17.14 7.78
CA ARG A 423 6.79 -16.35 8.09
C ARG A 423 6.46 -14.97 8.67
N ALA A 424 5.44 -14.32 8.17
CA ALA A 424 5.03 -13.01 8.68
C ALA A 424 4.40 -13.11 10.07
N LEU A 425 3.52 -14.09 10.29
CA LEU A 425 2.94 -14.38 11.61
C LEU A 425 4.00 -14.70 12.67
N ASP A 426 5.07 -15.38 12.28
CA ASP A 426 6.19 -15.71 13.18
C ASP A 426 6.87 -14.45 13.74
N CYS A 427 6.76 -13.32 13.07
CA CYS A 427 7.30 -12.04 13.53
C CYS A 427 6.40 -11.33 14.56
N PHE A 428 5.13 -11.68 14.67
CA PHE A 428 4.17 -10.99 15.55
C PHE A 428 4.58 -10.99 17.01
N ARG A 429 5.08 -12.10 17.52
CA ARG A 429 5.56 -12.25 18.91
C ARG A 429 6.66 -11.26 19.30
N PHE A 430 7.47 -10.80 18.34
CA PHE A 430 8.51 -9.80 18.58
C PHE A 430 7.99 -8.37 18.67
N ARG A 431 6.72 -8.17 18.32
CA ARG A 431 6.00 -6.90 18.38
C ARG A 431 5.04 -6.84 19.58
N GLN A 432 5.01 -7.89 20.42
CA GLN A 432 4.22 -7.92 21.64
C GLN A 432 5.04 -7.44 22.83
N ASN A 433 4.48 -6.51 23.62
CA ASN A 433 5.11 -6.05 24.86
C ASN A 433 4.89 -7.06 26.00
N SER A 434 5.53 -6.82 27.15
CA SER A 434 5.46 -7.71 28.33
C SER A 434 4.04 -7.85 28.92
N GLN A 435 3.17 -6.88 28.69
CA GLN A 435 1.78 -6.90 29.15
C GLN A 435 0.84 -7.67 28.21
N GLY A 436 1.33 -8.05 27.03
CA GLY A 436 0.57 -8.78 26.02
C GLY A 436 -0.04 -7.90 24.92
N TYR A 437 0.27 -6.61 24.88
CA TYR A 437 -0.18 -5.70 23.82
C TYR A 437 0.68 -5.89 22.57
N PHE A 438 0.04 -6.20 21.45
CA PHE A 438 0.63 -6.19 20.13
C PHE A 438 0.75 -4.76 19.63
N LEU A 439 1.98 -4.24 19.54
CA LEU A 439 2.26 -2.83 19.34
C LEU A 439 2.84 -2.55 17.94
N SER A 440 2.05 -1.92 17.09
CA SER A 440 2.52 -1.23 15.88
C SER A 440 2.49 0.29 16.06
N GLN A 441 1.44 0.79 16.70
CA GLN A 441 1.27 2.19 17.06
C GLN A 441 0.52 2.28 18.39
N GLU A 442 0.93 3.19 19.26
CA GLU A 442 0.25 3.36 20.55
C GLU A 442 -1.14 3.95 20.37
N GLY A 443 -2.11 3.39 21.09
CA GLY A 443 -3.50 3.82 21.06
C GLY A 443 -4.37 3.10 20.04
N GLU A 444 -3.80 2.30 19.15
CA GLU A 444 -4.55 1.44 18.25
C GLU A 444 -4.90 0.13 18.96
N TRP A 445 -6.11 0.09 19.56
CA TRP A 445 -6.55 -1.04 20.41
C TRP A 445 -7.03 -2.24 19.60
N ASP A 446 -7.26 -2.09 18.30
CA ASP A 446 -7.60 -3.13 17.33
C ASP A 446 -6.50 -4.19 17.17
N ALA A 447 -5.23 -3.79 17.29
CA ALA A 447 -4.06 -4.61 16.98
C ALA A 447 -4.04 -6.00 17.64
N ASN A 448 -4.49 -6.12 18.89
CA ASN A 448 -4.59 -7.41 19.57
C ASN A 448 -5.66 -8.31 18.95
N GLY A 449 -6.79 -7.73 18.60
CA GLY A 449 -7.88 -8.43 17.94
C GLY A 449 -7.46 -8.98 16.59
N GLU A 450 -6.82 -8.15 15.80
CA GLU A 450 -6.33 -8.45 14.45
C GLU A 450 -5.26 -9.54 14.46
N ALA A 451 -4.26 -9.41 15.35
CA ALA A 451 -3.19 -10.40 15.49
C ALA A 451 -3.73 -11.80 15.85
N LEU A 452 -4.67 -11.87 16.80
CA LEU A 452 -5.28 -13.12 17.24
C LEU A 452 -6.18 -13.71 16.16
N TRP A 453 -7.01 -12.89 15.52
CA TRP A 453 -7.93 -13.30 14.46
C TRP A 453 -7.20 -13.91 13.25
N ILE A 454 -6.17 -13.23 12.73
CA ILE A 454 -5.44 -13.74 11.57
C ILE A 454 -4.63 -15.00 11.92
N THR A 455 -4.15 -15.13 13.16
CA THR A 455 -3.47 -16.34 13.63
C THR A 455 -4.44 -17.53 13.68
N ARG A 456 -5.68 -17.30 14.14
CA ARG A 456 -6.75 -18.32 14.08
C ARG A 456 -7.04 -18.73 12.65
N LEU A 457 -7.29 -17.76 11.75
CA LEU A 457 -7.55 -18.04 10.34
C LEU A 457 -6.42 -18.83 9.68
N TYR A 458 -5.17 -18.52 10.01
CA TYR A 458 -4.03 -19.32 9.53
C TYR A 458 -4.17 -20.79 9.94
N CYS A 459 -4.45 -21.07 11.20
CA CYS A 459 -4.62 -22.46 11.68
C CYS A 459 -5.82 -23.15 11.00
N GLU A 460 -6.97 -22.47 10.93
CA GLU A 460 -8.18 -23.02 10.31
C GLU A 460 -7.97 -23.28 8.81
N MET A 461 -7.47 -22.31 8.05
CA MET A 461 -7.33 -22.40 6.59
C MET A 461 -6.18 -23.30 6.16
N THR A 462 -5.20 -23.58 7.00
CA THR A 462 -4.10 -24.49 6.68
C THR A 462 -4.27 -25.89 7.25
N GLY A 463 -5.21 -26.07 8.17
CA GLY A 463 -5.35 -27.30 8.95
C GLY A 463 -4.20 -27.53 9.95
N ASN A 464 -3.34 -26.55 10.16
CA ASN A 464 -2.18 -26.65 11.02
C ASN A 464 -2.54 -26.42 12.49
N VAL A 465 -1.89 -27.17 13.38
CA VAL A 465 -1.95 -26.92 14.82
C VAL A 465 -1.14 -25.65 15.13
N LEU A 466 -1.61 -24.87 16.12
CA LEU A 466 -0.91 -23.68 16.58
C LEU A 466 0.54 -24.02 17.00
N PRO A 467 1.55 -23.38 16.40
CA PRO A 467 2.94 -23.61 16.81
C PRO A 467 3.16 -23.31 18.30
N GLU A 468 3.89 -24.19 19.00
CA GLU A 468 4.14 -24.07 20.45
C GLU A 468 4.68 -22.68 20.84
N LYS A 469 5.61 -22.17 20.04
CA LYS A 469 6.26 -20.85 20.24
C LYS A 469 5.28 -19.65 20.17
N TRP A 470 4.04 -19.84 19.69
CA TRP A 470 3.02 -18.78 19.62
C TRP A 470 2.03 -18.80 20.79
N LYS A 471 1.91 -19.93 21.50
CA LYS A 471 0.89 -20.14 22.55
C LYS A 471 0.92 -19.09 23.65
N ASP A 472 2.11 -18.79 24.20
CA ASP A 472 2.25 -17.76 25.24
C ASP A 472 1.83 -16.37 24.75
N SER A 473 2.19 -16.02 23.52
CA SER A 473 1.82 -14.76 22.88
C SER A 473 0.31 -14.63 22.70
N ILE A 474 -0.35 -15.69 22.25
CA ILE A 474 -1.82 -15.73 22.06
C ILE A 474 -2.52 -15.56 23.41
N GLU A 475 -2.11 -16.31 24.44
CA GLU A 475 -2.71 -16.21 25.77
C GLU A 475 -2.55 -14.82 26.40
N LYS A 476 -1.34 -14.24 26.31
CA LYS A 476 -1.07 -12.86 26.77
C LYS A 476 -1.92 -11.83 26.01
N GLY A 477 -2.03 -12.01 24.68
CA GLY A 477 -2.82 -11.14 23.83
C GLY A 477 -4.31 -11.13 24.20
N GLY A 478 -4.90 -12.31 24.39
CA GLY A 478 -6.29 -12.45 24.84
C GLY A 478 -6.51 -11.87 26.26
N LYS A 479 -5.58 -12.11 27.19
CA LYS A 479 -5.62 -11.54 28.54
C LYS A 479 -5.56 -10.02 28.53
N TRP A 480 -4.75 -9.44 27.63
CA TRP A 480 -4.64 -8.00 27.50
C TRP A 480 -5.98 -7.38 27.12
N ILE A 481 -6.70 -7.95 26.15
CA ILE A 481 -8.00 -7.42 25.69
C ILE A 481 -8.99 -7.29 26.85
N TYR A 482 -9.27 -8.35 27.61
CA TYR A 482 -10.28 -8.26 28.66
C TYR A 482 -9.83 -7.42 29.87
N LYS A 483 -8.51 -7.33 30.13
CA LYS A 483 -7.98 -6.45 31.16
C LYS A 483 -8.04 -4.97 30.77
N LYS A 484 -7.97 -4.69 29.47
CA LYS A 484 -8.02 -3.32 28.94
C LYS A 484 -9.42 -2.74 28.94
N ARG A 485 -10.47 -3.56 28.92
CA ARG A 485 -11.86 -3.13 28.91
C ARG A 485 -12.22 -2.29 30.11
N LEU A 486 -13.09 -1.31 29.88
CA LEU A 486 -13.70 -0.51 30.94
C LEU A 486 -14.72 -1.34 31.73
N SER A 487 -15.03 -0.91 32.96
CA SER A 487 -16.06 -1.58 33.77
C SER A 487 -17.44 -1.51 33.10
N SER A 488 -18.13 -2.64 33.03
CA SER A 488 -19.52 -2.72 32.53
C SER A 488 -20.54 -2.08 33.47
N GLY A 489 -20.15 -1.77 34.73
CA GLY A 489 -20.95 -1.07 35.74
C GLY A 489 -20.97 0.45 35.62
N LEU A 490 -20.20 1.06 34.71
CA LEU A 490 -20.25 2.49 34.48
C LEU A 490 -21.63 2.93 33.97
N LYS A 491 -22.04 4.16 34.35
CA LYS A 491 -23.33 4.73 33.91
C LYS A 491 -23.31 5.34 32.49
N PHE A 492 -22.18 5.25 31.78
CA PHE A 492 -21.97 5.84 30.45
C PHE A 492 -22.31 4.90 29.31
N ASN A 493 -22.44 5.44 28.08
CA ASN A 493 -22.77 4.63 26.91
C ASN A 493 -21.60 3.71 26.48
N HIS A 494 -20.37 4.05 26.84
CA HIS A 494 -19.16 3.27 26.61
C HIS A 494 -18.85 2.23 27.71
N ALA A 495 -19.79 1.97 28.65
CA ALA A 495 -19.56 1.02 29.73
C ALA A 495 -19.30 -0.40 29.21
N GLY A 496 -18.16 -0.98 29.59
CA GLY A 496 -17.72 -2.32 29.19
C GLY A 496 -17.03 -2.40 27.83
N LEU A 497 -16.89 -1.28 27.11
CA LEU A 497 -16.11 -1.17 25.87
C LEU A 497 -14.61 -1.02 26.17
N LEU A 498 -13.78 -1.00 25.13
CA LEU A 498 -12.39 -0.57 25.25
C LEU A 498 -12.31 0.92 25.59
N PRO A 499 -11.24 1.40 26.23
CA PRO A 499 -11.06 2.83 26.50
C PRO A 499 -10.92 3.62 25.19
N ALA A 500 -11.08 4.94 25.29
CA ALA A 500 -10.85 5.81 24.15
C ALA A 500 -9.43 5.62 23.62
N GLY A 501 -9.31 5.42 22.32
CA GLY A 501 -8.07 5.17 21.59
C GLY A 501 -7.98 5.98 20.33
N PHE A 502 -6.91 5.80 19.61
CA PHE A 502 -6.68 6.38 18.29
C PHE A 502 -6.99 5.36 17.19
N SER A 503 -7.64 5.80 16.15
CA SER A 503 -7.84 4.97 14.95
C SER A 503 -7.58 5.81 13.70
N ALA A 504 -6.68 5.34 12.84
CA ALA A 504 -6.32 6.03 11.61
C ALA A 504 -7.48 6.09 10.62
N GLU A 505 -8.21 4.99 10.40
CA GLU A 505 -9.28 4.90 9.40
C GLU A 505 -10.56 5.62 9.78
N HIS A 506 -10.80 5.81 11.06
CA HIS A 506 -11.99 6.51 11.57
C HIS A 506 -11.78 7.99 11.81
N LEU A 507 -10.57 8.37 11.87
CA LEU A 507 -9.98 9.70 11.85
C LEU A 507 -10.75 10.75 12.60
N GLY A 508 -10.34 10.87 13.80
CA GLY A 508 -10.85 11.85 14.71
C GLY A 508 -9.96 11.90 15.93
N PRO A 509 -10.35 12.72 16.90
CA PRO A 509 -9.75 12.70 18.22
C PRO A 509 -9.93 11.33 18.85
N ASN A 510 -9.18 11.03 19.91
CA ASN A 510 -9.37 9.82 20.68
C ASN A 510 -10.84 9.63 21.07
N ASP A 511 -11.39 8.45 20.76
CA ASP A 511 -12.78 8.11 21.01
C ASP A 511 -12.94 6.61 21.30
N TYR A 512 -14.13 6.18 21.72
CA TYR A 512 -14.50 4.78 21.99
C TYR A 512 -14.93 4.11 20.69
N TYR A 513 -13.98 3.70 19.86
CA TYR A 513 -14.27 3.19 18.52
C TYR A 513 -14.86 1.79 18.56
N TYR A 514 -16.03 1.60 17.93
CA TYR A 514 -16.65 0.29 17.78
C TYR A 514 -15.80 -0.66 16.92
N TRP A 515 -14.98 -0.14 16.02
CA TRP A 515 -13.96 -0.90 15.30
C TRP A 515 -13.08 -1.69 16.27
N ASP A 516 -12.48 -1.02 17.26
CA ASP A 516 -11.61 -1.64 18.27
C ASP A 516 -12.34 -2.73 19.03
N ASP A 517 -13.60 -2.47 19.40
CA ASP A 517 -14.43 -3.40 20.16
C ASP A 517 -14.80 -4.65 19.31
N PHE A 518 -15.10 -4.51 18.02
CA PHE A 518 -15.39 -5.64 17.16
C PHE A 518 -14.16 -6.52 16.96
N TRP A 519 -12.99 -5.91 16.73
CA TRP A 519 -11.73 -6.64 16.66
C TRP A 519 -11.40 -7.32 17.99
N ALA A 520 -11.67 -6.68 19.12
CA ALA A 520 -11.50 -7.29 20.44
C ALA A 520 -12.39 -8.52 20.64
N VAL A 521 -13.67 -8.49 20.20
CA VAL A 521 -14.56 -9.68 20.22
C VAL A 521 -13.98 -10.79 19.37
N ALA A 522 -13.55 -10.48 18.13
CA ALA A 522 -12.98 -11.47 17.22
C ALA A 522 -11.67 -12.06 17.79
N GLY A 523 -10.82 -11.23 18.39
CA GLY A 523 -9.59 -11.65 19.04
C GLY A 523 -9.82 -12.56 20.26
N LEU A 524 -10.82 -12.25 21.10
CA LEU A 524 -11.18 -13.13 22.22
C LEU A 524 -11.73 -14.47 21.75
N LYS A 525 -12.58 -14.50 20.72
CA LYS A 525 -13.04 -15.75 20.10
C LYS A 525 -11.88 -16.54 19.48
N ALA A 526 -10.92 -15.85 18.86
CA ALA A 526 -9.73 -16.49 18.33
C ALA A 526 -8.85 -17.08 19.45
N ALA A 527 -8.63 -16.34 20.53
CA ALA A 527 -7.90 -16.83 21.70
C ALA A 527 -8.61 -18.03 22.35
N SER A 528 -9.93 -18.04 22.41
CA SER A 528 -10.74 -19.17 22.87
C SER A 528 -10.46 -20.43 22.04
N PHE A 529 -10.52 -20.31 20.73
CA PHE A 529 -10.25 -21.39 19.78
C PHE A 529 -8.82 -21.94 19.85
N LEU A 530 -7.84 -21.04 19.97
CA LEU A 530 -6.40 -21.38 19.96
C LEU A 530 -5.86 -21.87 21.31
N SER A 531 -6.58 -21.66 22.43
CA SER A 531 -6.09 -21.94 23.79
C SER A 531 -6.63 -23.25 24.36
N CYS A 532 -5.79 -24.27 24.46
CA CYS A 532 -6.11 -25.51 25.18
C CYS A 532 -6.08 -25.27 26.72
N GLY A 533 -7.20 -25.00 27.35
CA GLY A 533 -7.29 -24.91 28.83
C GLY A 533 -7.88 -23.61 29.41
N LYS A 534 -7.98 -22.54 28.64
CA LYS A 534 -8.60 -21.26 29.05
C LYS A 534 -9.72 -20.82 28.10
N ALA A 535 -10.13 -21.69 27.20
CA ALA A 535 -11.13 -21.44 26.16
C ALA A 535 -12.43 -20.82 26.75
N GLY A 536 -12.99 -21.41 27.78
CA GLY A 536 -14.25 -20.96 28.37
C GLY A 536 -14.22 -19.53 28.92
N ARG A 537 -13.07 -19.07 29.44
CA ARG A 537 -12.95 -17.69 29.93
C ARG A 537 -12.97 -16.70 28.77
N PHE A 538 -12.19 -16.91 27.72
CA PHE A 538 -12.14 -16.00 26.56
C PHE A 538 -13.50 -15.94 25.84
N GLU A 539 -14.20 -17.07 25.74
CA GLU A 539 -15.55 -17.11 25.17
C GLU A 539 -16.54 -16.29 26.01
N THR A 540 -16.50 -16.43 27.34
CA THR A 540 -17.33 -15.64 28.25
C THR A 540 -17.07 -14.13 28.10
N GLU A 541 -15.79 -13.73 28.03
CA GLU A 541 -15.40 -12.34 27.85
C GLU A 541 -15.81 -11.78 26.49
N ALA A 542 -15.72 -12.58 25.42
CA ALA A 542 -16.19 -12.21 24.09
C ALA A 542 -17.71 -11.97 24.07
N ALA A 543 -18.48 -12.88 24.67
CA ALA A 543 -19.93 -12.76 24.80
C ALA A 543 -20.35 -11.54 25.64
N GLU A 544 -19.63 -11.25 26.74
CA GLU A 544 -19.86 -10.08 27.58
C GLU A 544 -19.60 -8.79 26.81
N LEU A 545 -18.45 -8.68 26.10
CA LEU A 545 -18.13 -7.52 25.29
C LEU A 545 -19.19 -7.28 24.21
N LEU A 546 -19.61 -8.33 23.51
CA LEU A 546 -20.65 -8.24 22.47
C LEU A 546 -21.99 -7.76 23.05
N ARG A 547 -22.34 -8.19 24.29
CA ARG A 547 -23.52 -7.66 25.00
C ARG A 547 -23.38 -6.17 25.32
N CYS A 548 -22.19 -5.73 25.75
CA CYS A 548 -21.91 -4.31 26.02
C CYS A 548 -22.03 -3.47 24.75
N ILE A 549 -21.46 -3.95 23.62
CA ILE A 549 -21.58 -3.31 22.31
C ILE A 549 -23.04 -3.16 21.90
N ASN A 550 -23.84 -4.25 21.96
CA ASN A 550 -25.25 -4.21 21.60
C ASN A 550 -26.07 -3.26 22.50
N ARG A 551 -25.76 -3.21 23.81
CA ARG A 551 -26.35 -2.23 24.73
C ARG A 551 -26.01 -0.80 24.34
N SER A 552 -24.77 -0.53 23.98
CA SER A 552 -24.31 0.76 23.49
C SER A 552 -25.01 1.16 22.20
N PHE A 553 -25.11 0.26 21.23
CA PHE A 553 -25.84 0.49 19.96
C PHE A 553 -27.31 0.81 20.19
N LYS A 554 -28.00 0.09 21.06
CA LYS A 554 -29.40 0.40 21.37
C LYS A 554 -29.61 1.86 21.79
N LYS A 555 -28.74 2.39 22.68
CA LYS A 555 -28.78 3.79 23.10
C LYS A 555 -28.38 4.74 21.96
N THR A 556 -27.40 4.36 21.16
CA THR A 556 -26.91 5.17 20.03
C THR A 556 -27.96 5.26 18.92
N CYS A 557 -28.62 4.17 18.55
CA CYS A 557 -29.72 4.17 17.59
C CYS A 557 -30.91 5.04 18.06
N GLN A 558 -31.22 5.01 19.36
CA GLN A 558 -32.25 5.90 19.94
C GLN A 558 -31.87 7.38 19.81
N ARG A 559 -30.59 7.73 20.09
CA ARG A 559 -30.06 9.09 19.93
C ARG A 559 -30.09 9.55 18.48
N LEU A 560 -29.72 8.69 17.54
CA LEU A 560 -29.69 8.96 16.09
C LEU A 560 -31.05 8.88 15.42
N LYS A 561 -32.06 8.31 16.11
CA LYS A 561 -33.41 8.04 15.57
C LYS A 561 -33.40 7.19 14.29
N ARG A 562 -32.42 6.30 14.17
CA ARG A 562 -32.25 5.35 13.05
C ARG A 562 -31.40 4.15 13.45
N PRO A 563 -31.55 2.99 12.80
CA PRO A 563 -30.77 1.79 13.10
C PRO A 563 -29.40 1.82 12.41
N ALA A 564 -28.58 2.84 12.69
CA ALA A 564 -27.26 2.96 12.07
C ALA A 564 -26.15 2.89 13.13
N MET A 565 -24.95 2.54 12.67
CA MET A 565 -23.76 2.36 13.49
C MET A 565 -22.73 3.46 13.18
N PRO A 566 -22.62 4.53 13.98
CA PRO A 566 -21.55 5.51 13.84
C PRO A 566 -20.21 4.90 14.28
N ALA A 567 -19.11 5.63 14.08
CA ALA A 567 -17.78 5.18 14.49
C ALA A 567 -17.66 4.96 16.01
N SER A 568 -18.39 5.71 16.82
CA SER A 568 -18.38 5.61 18.29
C SER A 568 -19.75 5.94 18.91
N PRO A 569 -19.96 5.65 20.21
CA PRO A 569 -21.23 5.94 20.91
C PRO A 569 -21.68 7.39 20.88
N TYR A 570 -20.75 8.31 20.74
CA TYR A 570 -21.00 9.75 20.89
C TYR A 570 -20.98 10.52 19.57
N ARG A 571 -20.41 9.93 18.52
CA ARG A 571 -20.33 10.58 17.21
C ARG A 571 -21.66 10.59 16.47
N ARG A 572 -21.80 11.55 15.56
CA ARG A 572 -22.80 11.53 14.48
C ARG A 572 -22.44 10.46 13.47
N LEU A 573 -23.33 10.20 12.52
CA LEU A 573 -22.96 9.47 11.32
C LEU A 573 -22.12 10.38 10.40
N ASP A 574 -20.97 9.88 10.00
CA ASP A 574 -20.03 10.48 9.07
C ASP A 574 -19.26 9.36 8.35
N ALA A 575 -18.26 9.71 7.54
CA ALA A 575 -17.44 8.74 6.82
C ALA A 575 -16.74 7.73 7.75
N GLY A 576 -16.43 8.11 8.99
CA GLY A 576 -15.84 7.23 9.99
C GLY A 576 -16.72 6.02 10.37
N ALA A 577 -18.02 6.04 10.05
CA ALA A 577 -18.91 4.90 10.25
C ALA A 577 -18.52 3.68 9.39
N ILE A 578 -17.65 3.85 8.39
CA ILE A 578 -17.09 2.77 7.56
C ILE A 578 -16.47 1.66 8.42
N GLY A 579 -15.75 2.01 9.49
CA GLY A 579 -15.12 1.04 10.38
C GLY A 579 -16.12 0.16 11.10
N SER A 580 -17.31 0.67 11.41
CA SER A 580 -18.34 -0.15 12.05
C SER A 580 -18.82 -1.31 11.18
N LEU A 581 -18.54 -1.28 9.87
CA LEU A 581 -18.86 -2.38 8.95
C LEU A 581 -18.00 -3.64 9.18
N ALA A 582 -16.88 -3.53 9.93
CA ALA A 582 -16.06 -4.70 10.31
C ALA A 582 -16.87 -5.82 10.98
N VAL A 583 -17.94 -5.49 11.67
CA VAL A 583 -18.86 -6.44 12.27
C VAL A 583 -19.48 -7.41 11.26
N SER A 584 -19.67 -6.97 10.01
CA SER A 584 -20.17 -7.78 8.89
C SER A 584 -19.02 -8.35 8.05
N TYR A 585 -18.09 -7.54 7.62
CA TYR A 585 -16.91 -7.95 6.87
C TYR A 585 -15.65 -7.30 7.48
N PRO A 586 -14.61 -8.08 7.81
CA PRO A 586 -14.45 -9.53 7.56
C PRO A 586 -14.97 -10.41 8.71
N LEU A 587 -15.43 -9.84 9.84
CA LEU A 587 -15.58 -10.56 11.11
C LEU A 587 -16.84 -11.42 11.22
N ARG A 588 -17.88 -11.16 10.42
CA ARG A 588 -19.14 -11.93 10.39
C ARG A 588 -19.78 -12.13 11.79
N LEU A 589 -19.67 -11.10 12.66
CA LEU A 589 -20.25 -11.13 14.00
C LEU A 589 -21.77 -10.91 13.99
N PHE A 590 -22.28 -10.23 12.96
CA PHE A 590 -23.70 -10.02 12.72
C PHE A 590 -24.15 -10.78 11.47
N VAL A 591 -25.46 -11.07 11.40
CA VAL A 591 -26.05 -11.72 10.22
C VAL A 591 -25.92 -10.83 8.97
N ALA A 592 -25.95 -11.46 7.80
CA ALA A 592 -25.73 -10.76 6.52
C ALA A 592 -26.69 -9.58 6.28
N ASN A 593 -27.96 -9.73 6.72
CA ASN A 593 -29.02 -8.75 6.51
C ASN A 593 -29.32 -7.94 7.80
N ASP A 594 -28.34 -7.73 8.68
CA ASP A 594 -28.56 -6.93 9.87
C ASP A 594 -28.96 -5.50 9.48
N PRO A 595 -30.13 -5.00 9.93
CA PRO A 595 -30.63 -3.69 9.50
C PRO A 595 -29.73 -2.53 9.90
N ARG A 596 -28.94 -2.68 10.97
CA ARG A 596 -27.97 -1.65 11.40
C ARG A 596 -26.82 -1.51 10.42
N VAL A 597 -26.34 -2.66 9.91
CA VAL A 597 -25.29 -2.71 8.90
C VAL A 597 -25.77 -2.08 7.59
N LEU A 598 -26.95 -2.53 7.11
CA LEU A 598 -27.49 -2.07 5.83
C LEU A 598 -27.86 -0.57 5.86
N ASP A 599 -28.45 -0.09 6.94
CA ASP A 599 -28.74 1.34 7.09
C ASP A 599 -27.48 2.20 7.15
N THR A 600 -26.38 1.68 7.74
CA THR A 600 -25.08 2.34 7.73
C THR A 600 -24.50 2.40 6.31
N VAL A 601 -24.57 1.30 5.55
CA VAL A 601 -24.15 1.26 4.15
C VAL A 601 -24.95 2.27 3.31
N ASP A 602 -26.28 2.29 3.44
CA ASP A 602 -27.13 3.23 2.69
C ASP A 602 -26.80 4.69 3.05
N PHE A 603 -26.51 4.98 4.32
CA PHE A 603 -26.03 6.30 4.72
C PHE A 603 -24.71 6.67 4.03
N LEU A 604 -23.71 5.78 4.08
CA LEU A 604 -22.39 6.00 3.49
C LEU A 604 -22.50 6.20 1.97
N MET A 605 -23.23 5.33 1.28
CA MET A 605 -23.41 5.44 -0.17
C MET A 605 -24.11 6.73 -0.58
N LYS A 606 -25.07 7.21 0.22
CA LYS A 606 -25.78 8.45 -0.05
C LYS A 606 -24.98 9.71 0.23
N ASN A 607 -24.12 9.71 1.25
CA ASN A 607 -23.53 10.94 1.81
C ASN A 607 -21.99 11.01 1.69
N CYS A 608 -21.31 9.86 1.49
CA CYS A 608 -19.85 9.76 1.53
C CYS A 608 -19.29 9.11 0.25
N PHE A 609 -19.93 9.34 -0.90
CA PHE A 609 -19.48 8.80 -2.17
C PHE A 609 -19.16 9.90 -3.15
N PHE A 610 -18.14 9.68 -3.95
CA PHE A 610 -17.85 10.43 -5.17
C PHE A 610 -17.90 9.43 -6.34
N ASN A 611 -18.86 9.63 -7.26
CA ASN A 611 -19.26 8.59 -8.21
C ASN A 611 -19.63 7.30 -7.46
N ASN A 612 -19.06 6.15 -7.84
CA ASN A 612 -19.26 4.88 -7.16
C ASN A 612 -18.11 4.51 -6.21
N GLY A 613 -17.30 5.48 -5.79
CA GLY A 613 -16.19 5.28 -4.86
C GLY A 613 -16.45 5.92 -3.50
N PHE A 614 -16.15 5.24 -2.42
CA PHE A 614 -16.23 5.77 -1.07
C PHE A 614 -15.21 6.88 -0.87
N PHE A 615 -15.68 8.08 -0.56
CA PHE A 615 -14.87 9.26 -0.30
C PHE A 615 -14.76 9.49 1.21
N HIS A 616 -13.57 9.34 1.72
CA HIS A 616 -13.27 9.72 3.10
C HIS A 616 -12.98 11.22 3.16
N ASP A 617 -13.72 11.94 4.01
CA ASP A 617 -13.62 13.41 4.12
C ASP A 617 -12.75 13.89 5.29
N MET A 618 -12.09 12.95 5.97
CA MET A 618 -11.22 13.22 7.13
C MET A 618 -9.74 13.12 6.77
N THR A 619 -8.92 12.50 7.61
CA THR A 619 -7.45 12.54 7.49
C THR A 619 -6.93 11.84 6.22
N HIS A 620 -7.51 10.73 5.79
CA HIS A 620 -7.19 10.07 4.52
C HIS A 620 -8.11 10.54 3.39
N SER A 621 -8.26 11.86 3.28
CA SER A 621 -9.22 12.49 2.40
C SER A 621 -8.97 12.14 0.94
N GLY A 622 -9.97 11.55 0.32
CA GLY A 622 -9.96 11.06 -1.06
C GLY A 622 -10.87 9.85 -1.26
N ILE A 623 -10.94 9.37 -2.49
CA ILE A 623 -11.63 8.11 -2.80
C ILE A 623 -10.72 6.97 -2.34
N ASN A 624 -11.21 6.12 -1.43
CA ASN A 624 -10.44 5.01 -0.88
C ASN A 624 -10.83 3.68 -1.54
N PRO A 625 -9.98 3.09 -2.39
CA PRO A 625 -10.29 1.84 -3.09
C PRO A 625 -10.59 0.68 -2.14
N TYR A 626 -9.76 0.47 -1.11
CA TYR A 626 -9.93 -0.63 -0.16
C TYR A 626 -11.21 -0.49 0.68
N LEU A 627 -11.56 0.70 1.15
CA LEU A 627 -12.80 0.94 1.90
C LEU A 627 -14.04 0.85 1.01
N THR A 628 -13.94 1.23 -0.27
CA THR A 628 -14.99 0.98 -1.27
C THR A 628 -15.26 -0.51 -1.39
N LEU A 629 -14.20 -1.34 -1.45
CA LEU A 629 -14.34 -2.80 -1.49
C LEU A 629 -14.89 -3.37 -0.19
N HIS A 630 -14.61 -2.81 0.98
CA HIS A 630 -15.28 -3.20 2.24
C HIS A 630 -16.80 -3.07 2.14
N ILE A 631 -17.29 -1.95 1.59
CA ILE A 631 -18.74 -1.78 1.36
C ILE A 631 -19.25 -2.80 0.33
N ALA A 632 -18.51 -3.03 -0.75
CA ALA A 632 -18.85 -4.04 -1.74
C ALA A 632 -18.96 -5.46 -1.14
N GLN A 633 -18.04 -5.82 -0.23
CA GLN A 633 -18.09 -7.10 0.50
C GLN A 633 -19.35 -7.23 1.36
N VAL A 634 -19.74 -6.17 2.06
CA VAL A 634 -20.98 -6.17 2.87
C VAL A 634 -22.21 -6.34 1.96
N LEU A 635 -22.26 -5.62 0.84
CA LEU A 635 -23.34 -5.73 -0.15
C LEU A 635 -23.39 -7.12 -0.77
N LEU A 636 -22.25 -7.69 -1.18
CA LEU A 636 -22.17 -9.05 -1.71
C LEU A 636 -22.71 -10.06 -0.71
N ARG A 637 -22.31 -9.93 0.56
CA ARG A 637 -22.76 -10.81 1.64
C ARG A 637 -24.28 -10.72 1.85
N ALA A 638 -24.86 -9.53 1.70
CA ALA A 638 -26.29 -9.29 1.78
C ALA A 638 -27.07 -9.71 0.51
N GLY A 639 -26.39 -10.08 -0.57
CA GLY A 639 -27.00 -10.40 -1.86
C GLY A 639 -27.44 -9.17 -2.66
N ASP A 640 -26.93 -8.00 -2.34
CA ASP A 640 -27.22 -6.74 -3.02
C ASP A 640 -26.29 -6.55 -4.22
N ARG A 641 -26.86 -6.37 -5.40
CA ARG A 641 -26.10 -6.31 -6.66
C ARG A 641 -25.22 -5.08 -6.83
N ARG A 642 -25.44 -4.02 -6.04
CA ARG A 642 -24.61 -2.79 -6.06
C ARG A 642 -23.13 -3.06 -5.79
N TYR A 643 -22.77 -4.21 -5.19
CA TYR A 643 -21.37 -4.59 -5.01
C TYR A 643 -20.56 -4.55 -6.31
N PHE A 644 -21.18 -4.91 -7.45
CA PHE A 644 -20.47 -5.00 -8.73
C PHE A 644 -20.17 -3.61 -9.32
N ASP A 645 -21.03 -2.63 -9.11
CA ASP A 645 -20.78 -1.24 -9.51
C ASP A 645 -19.57 -0.69 -8.76
N LEU A 646 -19.45 -1.01 -7.46
CA LEU A 646 -18.30 -0.61 -6.64
C LEU A 646 -17.01 -1.30 -7.08
N MET A 647 -17.06 -2.60 -7.39
CA MET A 647 -15.91 -3.33 -7.96
C MET A 647 -15.45 -2.72 -9.28
N THR A 648 -16.39 -2.40 -10.17
CA THR A 648 -16.11 -1.80 -11.47
C THR A 648 -15.45 -0.44 -11.31
N GLU A 649 -15.92 0.37 -10.38
CA GLU A 649 -15.31 1.67 -10.10
C GLU A 649 -13.89 1.51 -9.53
N VAL A 650 -13.66 0.58 -8.60
CA VAL A 650 -12.31 0.31 -8.08
C VAL A 650 -11.39 -0.19 -9.19
N ALA A 651 -11.86 -1.06 -10.08
CA ALA A 651 -11.08 -1.49 -11.24
C ALA A 651 -10.70 -0.30 -12.16
N ARG A 652 -11.65 0.61 -12.43
CA ARG A 652 -11.43 1.82 -13.22
C ARG A 652 -10.41 2.79 -12.59
N LEU A 653 -10.37 2.83 -11.26
CA LEU A 653 -9.46 3.69 -10.50
C LEU A 653 -8.03 3.15 -10.39
N ALA A 654 -7.79 1.92 -10.83
CA ALA A 654 -6.43 1.36 -10.87
C ALA A 654 -5.56 2.14 -11.87
N SER A 655 -4.27 2.28 -11.55
CA SER A 655 -3.29 2.79 -12.50
C SER A 655 -3.13 1.86 -13.70
N SER A 656 -2.53 2.33 -14.76
CA SER A 656 -2.21 1.51 -15.95
C SER A 656 -1.29 0.32 -15.65
N THR A 657 -0.62 0.31 -14.50
CA THR A 657 0.19 -0.79 -13.98
C THR A 657 -0.56 -1.68 -12.99
N GLY A 658 -1.87 -1.48 -12.81
CA GLY A 658 -2.71 -2.30 -11.93
C GLY A 658 -2.48 -2.04 -10.43
N GLN A 659 -2.12 -0.82 -10.06
CA GLN A 659 -1.90 -0.43 -8.68
C GLN A 659 -2.90 0.63 -8.23
N TRP A 660 -3.13 0.69 -6.92
CA TRP A 660 -3.98 1.71 -6.30
C TRP A 660 -3.18 2.47 -5.24
N PRO A 661 -3.21 3.81 -5.24
CA PRO A 661 -2.84 4.59 -4.07
C PRO A 661 -3.88 4.39 -2.95
N GLU A 662 -3.52 4.73 -1.72
CA GLU A 662 -4.43 4.61 -0.57
C GLU A 662 -5.67 5.48 -0.73
N ALA A 663 -5.48 6.74 -1.11
CA ALA A 663 -6.57 7.68 -1.39
C ALA A 663 -6.34 8.38 -2.73
N ILE A 664 -7.39 8.49 -3.51
CA ILE A 664 -7.38 9.01 -4.88
C ILE A 664 -8.05 10.37 -4.93
N HIS A 665 -7.37 11.33 -5.53
CA HIS A 665 -7.90 12.68 -5.74
C HIS A 665 -9.04 12.65 -6.76
N PRO A 666 -10.24 13.17 -6.44
CA PRO A 666 -11.44 12.97 -7.26
C PRO A 666 -11.40 13.67 -8.63
N ARG A 667 -10.56 14.70 -8.81
CA ARG A 667 -10.42 15.43 -10.07
C ARG A 667 -9.29 14.94 -10.95
N THR A 668 -8.15 14.58 -10.35
CA THR A 668 -6.96 14.17 -11.10
C THR A 668 -6.92 12.66 -11.35
N GLY A 669 -7.63 11.87 -10.53
CA GLY A 669 -7.50 10.40 -10.54
C GLY A 669 -6.16 9.89 -9.99
N GLY A 670 -5.27 10.80 -9.60
CA GLY A 670 -3.99 10.45 -8.98
C GLY A 670 -4.07 10.31 -7.46
N GLY A 671 -3.09 9.71 -6.83
CA GLY A 671 -3.02 9.57 -5.38
C GLY A 671 -2.84 10.90 -4.68
N CYS A 672 -3.56 11.12 -3.57
CA CYS A 672 -3.52 12.36 -2.81
C CYS A 672 -3.13 12.18 -1.34
N MET A 673 -3.17 10.96 -0.84
CA MET A 673 -2.79 10.63 0.54
C MET A 673 -2.19 9.22 0.61
N GLY A 674 -1.39 8.97 1.62
CA GLY A 674 -0.75 7.68 1.88
C GLY A 674 0.29 7.27 0.86
N ASP A 675 0.44 5.97 0.65
CA ASP A 675 1.37 5.43 -0.34
C ASP A 675 0.75 5.42 -1.74
N GLY A 676 1.56 5.64 -2.76
CA GLY A 676 1.13 5.60 -4.17
C GLY A 676 0.88 4.19 -4.71
N GLN A 677 1.27 3.17 -3.96
CA GLN A 677 0.93 1.76 -4.16
C GLN A 677 0.55 1.16 -2.82
N HIS A 678 -0.75 0.97 -2.60
CA HIS A 678 -1.29 0.50 -1.33
C HIS A 678 -1.58 -1.00 -1.37
N VAL A 679 -0.85 -1.79 -0.59
CA VAL A 679 -0.91 -3.27 -0.63
C VAL A 679 -2.21 -3.80 -0.04
N TRP A 680 -2.82 -3.10 0.92
CA TRP A 680 -4.14 -3.48 1.43
C TRP A 680 -5.21 -3.34 0.34
N ALA A 681 -5.15 -2.32 -0.52
CA ALA A 681 -6.07 -2.22 -1.66
C ALA A 681 -5.91 -3.40 -2.63
N ALA A 682 -4.68 -3.83 -2.90
CA ALA A 682 -4.42 -5.02 -3.69
C ALA A 682 -4.94 -6.29 -3.00
N ALA A 683 -4.78 -6.42 -1.68
CA ALA A 683 -5.29 -7.53 -0.89
C ALA A 683 -6.83 -7.58 -0.92
N GLU A 684 -7.50 -6.44 -0.76
CA GLU A 684 -8.97 -6.36 -0.83
C GLU A 684 -9.51 -6.70 -2.22
N TRP A 685 -8.78 -6.34 -3.28
CA TRP A 685 -9.14 -6.78 -4.63
C TRP A 685 -9.12 -8.30 -4.76
N VAL A 686 -8.08 -8.95 -4.26
CA VAL A 686 -7.96 -10.42 -4.25
C VAL A 686 -9.09 -11.06 -3.42
N LEU A 687 -9.37 -10.51 -2.23
CA LEU A 687 -10.46 -10.99 -1.36
C LEU A 687 -11.83 -10.79 -2.00
N MET A 688 -12.06 -9.67 -2.67
CA MET A 688 -13.31 -9.40 -3.35
C MET A 688 -13.56 -10.38 -4.50
N ILE A 689 -12.56 -10.59 -5.36
CA ILE A 689 -12.64 -11.62 -6.42
C ILE A 689 -12.90 -12.99 -5.81
N ARG A 690 -12.12 -13.39 -4.79
CA ARG A 690 -12.30 -14.68 -4.10
C ARG A 690 -13.74 -14.86 -3.59
N ASN A 691 -14.28 -13.84 -2.94
CA ASN A 691 -15.62 -13.92 -2.33
C ASN A 691 -16.75 -13.90 -3.38
N CYS A 692 -16.49 -13.44 -4.61
CA CYS A 692 -17.41 -13.64 -5.72
C CYS A 692 -17.57 -15.13 -6.10
N PHE A 693 -16.50 -15.91 -5.97
CA PHE A 693 -16.48 -17.34 -6.31
C PHE A 693 -16.83 -18.23 -5.12
N VAL A 694 -16.21 -17.97 -3.97
CA VAL A 694 -16.40 -18.79 -2.76
C VAL A 694 -16.27 -17.92 -1.51
N ARG A 695 -17.18 -18.11 -0.56
CA ARG A 695 -17.10 -17.49 0.77
C ARG A 695 -17.69 -18.40 1.84
N GLU A 696 -17.13 -18.32 3.03
CA GLU A 696 -17.66 -19.02 4.20
C GLU A 696 -18.86 -18.27 4.77
N GLU A 697 -19.96 -18.98 5.05
CA GLU A 697 -21.13 -18.43 5.73
C GLU A 697 -21.85 -19.57 6.47
N ASN A 698 -22.32 -19.35 7.70
CA ASN A 698 -23.13 -20.28 8.49
C ASN A 698 -22.60 -21.73 8.50
N GLU A 699 -21.31 -21.93 8.79
CA GLU A 699 -20.62 -23.23 8.84
C GLU A 699 -20.59 -23.99 7.51
N GLY A 700 -20.76 -23.30 6.38
CA GLY A 700 -20.69 -23.86 5.04
C GLY A 700 -20.03 -22.93 4.05
N LEU A 701 -20.10 -23.31 2.78
CA LEU A 701 -19.60 -22.53 1.65
C LEU A 701 -20.75 -22.02 0.78
N ILE A 702 -20.67 -20.76 0.39
CA ILE A 702 -21.51 -20.20 -0.66
C ILE A 702 -20.64 -20.05 -1.91
N LEU A 703 -21.05 -20.67 -3.02
CA LEU A 703 -20.36 -20.63 -4.29
C LEU A 703 -21.06 -19.70 -5.28
N CYS A 704 -20.28 -19.01 -6.09
CA CYS A 704 -20.66 -18.23 -7.27
C CYS A 704 -21.57 -17.02 -7.00
N SER A 705 -21.75 -16.60 -5.73
CA SER A 705 -22.72 -15.55 -5.37
C SER A 705 -22.40 -14.16 -5.93
N GLY A 706 -21.16 -13.92 -6.32
CA GLY A 706 -20.67 -12.65 -6.87
C GLY A 706 -20.23 -12.73 -8.33
N ILE A 707 -20.64 -13.75 -9.09
CA ILE A 707 -20.33 -13.84 -10.51
C ILE A 707 -21.32 -12.95 -11.29
N PRO A 708 -20.87 -11.87 -11.92
CA PRO A 708 -21.78 -10.96 -12.62
C PRO A 708 -22.32 -11.61 -13.89
N ARG A 709 -23.56 -11.30 -14.23
CA ARG A 709 -24.24 -11.84 -15.42
C ARG A 709 -23.45 -11.60 -16.71
N ILE A 710 -22.83 -10.43 -16.84
CA ILE A 710 -22.03 -10.07 -18.00
C ILE A 710 -20.86 -11.02 -18.28
N TRP A 711 -20.30 -11.68 -17.27
CA TRP A 711 -19.26 -12.69 -17.48
C TRP A 711 -19.85 -13.99 -18.03
N VAL A 712 -20.99 -14.39 -17.52
CA VAL A 712 -21.71 -15.60 -17.95
C VAL A 712 -22.20 -15.49 -19.39
N ASP A 713 -22.69 -14.32 -19.77
CA ASP A 713 -23.22 -14.04 -21.10
C ASP A 713 -22.15 -14.06 -22.21
N LYS A 714 -20.85 -13.95 -21.86
CA LYS A 714 -19.74 -14.15 -22.80
C LYS A 714 -19.55 -15.60 -23.25
N LYS A 715 -20.25 -16.53 -22.62
CA LYS A 715 -20.20 -17.98 -22.95
C LYS A 715 -18.80 -18.59 -22.98
N GLN A 716 -17.89 -18.05 -22.20
CA GLN A 716 -16.53 -18.54 -22.01
C GLN A 716 -16.42 -19.35 -20.72
N LEU A 717 -15.45 -20.26 -20.67
CA LEU A 717 -15.12 -21.00 -19.46
C LEU A 717 -14.62 -20.04 -18.37
N ILE A 718 -15.24 -20.13 -17.19
CA ILE A 718 -14.81 -19.38 -16.01
C ILE A 718 -14.26 -20.39 -15.01
N THR A 719 -13.03 -20.14 -14.49
CA THR A 719 -12.42 -21.00 -13.47
C THR A 719 -11.77 -20.18 -12.37
N PHE A 720 -11.79 -20.71 -11.15
CA PHE A 720 -11.14 -20.12 -10.00
C PHE A 720 -10.59 -21.21 -9.07
N GLY A 721 -9.35 -21.07 -8.62
CA GLY A 721 -8.74 -21.97 -7.64
C GLY A 721 -7.35 -22.51 -7.99
N PRO A 722 -6.75 -23.28 -7.08
CA PRO A 722 -7.28 -23.69 -5.77
C PRO A 722 -7.39 -22.51 -4.80
N ALA A 723 -8.56 -22.28 -4.27
CA ALA A 723 -8.82 -21.25 -3.26
C ALA A 723 -8.87 -21.87 -1.88
N LEU A 724 -8.13 -21.30 -0.93
CA LEU A 724 -8.14 -21.78 0.44
C LEU A 724 -9.40 -21.31 1.17
N THR A 725 -10.00 -22.21 1.93
CA THR A 725 -11.11 -21.97 2.85
C THR A 725 -10.80 -22.57 4.21
N ILE A 726 -11.61 -22.27 5.22
CA ILE A 726 -11.47 -22.91 6.54
C ILE A 726 -11.80 -24.41 6.53
N PHE A 727 -12.35 -24.94 5.44
CA PHE A 727 -12.69 -26.34 5.27
C PHE A 727 -11.68 -27.13 4.43
N GLY A 728 -10.81 -26.43 3.69
CA GLY A 728 -9.83 -26.99 2.76
C GLY A 728 -9.73 -26.20 1.46
N ASP A 729 -9.08 -26.77 0.47
CA ASP A 729 -8.90 -26.16 -0.87
C ASP A 729 -10.09 -26.48 -1.78
N ILE A 730 -10.56 -25.52 -2.55
CA ILE A 730 -11.60 -25.69 -3.54
C ILE A 730 -11.21 -25.14 -4.91
N ARG A 731 -11.59 -25.83 -5.98
CA ARG A 731 -11.55 -25.36 -7.36
C ARG A 731 -12.97 -25.28 -7.90
N ILE A 732 -13.28 -24.25 -8.66
CA ILE A 732 -14.60 -24.01 -9.23
C ILE A 732 -14.46 -23.79 -10.74
N SER A 733 -15.37 -24.39 -11.50
CA SER A 733 -15.50 -24.24 -12.94
C SER A 733 -16.95 -23.95 -13.30
N ILE A 734 -17.18 -22.93 -14.09
CA ILE A 734 -18.49 -22.54 -14.62
C ILE A 734 -18.44 -22.64 -16.14
N LYS A 735 -19.25 -23.55 -16.69
CA LYS A 735 -19.33 -23.86 -18.12
C LYS A 735 -20.69 -23.45 -18.67
N PRO A 736 -20.82 -22.31 -19.33
CA PRO A 736 -22.06 -21.93 -19.99
C PRO A 736 -22.40 -22.92 -21.12
N GLN A 737 -23.63 -23.42 -21.14
CA GLN A 737 -24.22 -24.27 -22.17
C GLN A 737 -25.34 -23.52 -22.90
N ALA A 738 -25.99 -24.14 -23.88
CA ALA A 738 -26.97 -23.46 -24.74
C ALA A 738 -28.16 -22.84 -23.95
N GLN A 739 -28.68 -23.55 -22.97
CA GLN A 739 -29.83 -23.10 -22.15
C GLN A 739 -29.60 -23.21 -20.64
N ASN A 740 -28.49 -23.82 -20.22
CA ASN A 740 -28.17 -24.11 -18.84
C ASN A 740 -26.74 -23.70 -18.54
N ILE A 741 -26.34 -23.72 -17.28
CA ILE A 741 -24.96 -23.53 -16.85
C ILE A 741 -24.56 -24.72 -16.01
N LEU A 742 -23.47 -25.37 -16.39
CA LEU A 742 -22.87 -26.43 -15.59
C LEU A 742 -21.83 -25.79 -14.65
N ILE A 743 -22.03 -25.98 -13.35
CA ILE A 743 -21.07 -25.60 -12.33
C ILE A 743 -20.46 -26.87 -11.75
N GLU A 744 -19.15 -26.95 -11.80
CA GLU A 744 -18.37 -28.06 -11.24
C GLU A 744 -17.42 -27.52 -10.18
N TRP A 745 -17.17 -28.30 -9.14
CA TRP A 745 -16.20 -28.01 -8.12
C TRP A 745 -15.47 -29.26 -7.66
N SER A 746 -14.27 -29.08 -7.15
CA SER A 746 -13.51 -30.14 -6.48
C SER A 746 -12.87 -29.58 -5.22
N GLY A 747 -13.12 -30.23 -4.09
CA GLY A 747 -12.57 -29.83 -2.80
C GLY A 747 -11.58 -30.86 -2.26
N LYS A 748 -10.54 -30.38 -1.56
CA LYS A 748 -9.68 -31.19 -0.68
C LYS A 748 -9.97 -30.78 0.74
N TRP A 749 -10.89 -31.48 1.40
CA TRP A 749 -11.40 -31.12 2.71
C TRP A 749 -10.47 -31.63 3.83
N PHE A 750 -10.30 -30.85 4.90
CA PHE A 750 -9.46 -31.24 6.05
C PHE A 750 -10.10 -32.38 6.87
N VAL A 751 -11.40 -32.38 7.02
CA VAL A 751 -12.16 -33.40 7.77
C VAL A 751 -13.31 -33.91 6.90
N ASN A 752 -14.44 -33.21 6.90
CA ASN A 752 -15.64 -33.56 6.15
C ASN A 752 -15.97 -32.49 5.12
N GLU A 753 -16.66 -32.87 4.08
CA GLU A 753 -17.20 -31.90 3.12
C GLU A 753 -18.18 -30.94 3.82
N PRO A 754 -18.01 -29.62 3.68
CA PRO A 754 -18.94 -28.65 4.24
C PRO A 754 -20.26 -28.63 3.49
N SER A 755 -21.32 -28.07 4.09
CA SER A 755 -22.51 -27.73 3.33
C SER A 755 -22.19 -26.70 2.24
N ILE A 756 -22.70 -26.91 1.03
CA ILE A 756 -22.45 -26.05 -0.13
C ILE A 756 -23.78 -25.50 -0.64
N ASP A 757 -23.88 -24.19 -0.69
CA ASP A 757 -24.98 -23.45 -1.31
C ASP A 757 -24.46 -22.76 -2.59
N ILE A 758 -25.10 -23.05 -3.73
CA ILE A 758 -24.78 -22.39 -5.00
C ILE A 758 -25.78 -21.27 -5.25
N GLN A 759 -25.24 -20.05 -5.47
CA GLN A 759 -26.03 -18.83 -5.60
C GLN A 759 -25.56 -17.99 -6.79
N LEU A 760 -25.66 -18.54 -8.00
CA LEU A 760 -25.31 -17.77 -9.20
C LEU A 760 -26.40 -16.72 -9.50
N PRO A 761 -26.06 -15.42 -9.63
CA PRO A 761 -27.03 -14.37 -9.95
C PRO A 761 -27.80 -14.62 -11.26
N GLY A 762 -29.14 -14.58 -11.20
CA GLY A 762 -30.01 -14.87 -12.32
C GLY A 762 -30.42 -16.35 -12.46
N PHE A 763 -29.90 -17.21 -11.58
CA PHE A 763 -30.21 -18.64 -11.57
C PHE A 763 -30.84 -19.10 -10.24
N VAL A 764 -31.45 -20.26 -10.25
CA VAL A 764 -32.08 -20.84 -9.06
C VAL A 764 -31.00 -21.15 -8.00
N LYS A 765 -31.24 -20.72 -6.77
CA LYS A 765 -30.34 -21.04 -5.64
C LYS A 765 -30.53 -22.49 -5.25
N VAL A 766 -29.48 -23.26 -5.04
CA VAL A 766 -29.51 -24.67 -4.73
C VAL A 766 -28.56 -24.99 -3.57
N ARG A 767 -29.09 -25.71 -2.58
CA ARG A 767 -28.27 -26.41 -1.59
C ARG A 767 -27.91 -27.78 -2.12
N VAL A 768 -26.62 -28.08 -2.13
CA VAL A 768 -26.07 -29.29 -2.72
C VAL A 768 -26.07 -30.43 -1.70
N SER A 769 -26.42 -31.63 -2.14
CA SER A 769 -26.29 -32.85 -1.32
C SER A 769 -24.79 -33.23 -1.17
N PRO A 770 -24.36 -33.73 0.00
CA PRO A 770 -23.00 -34.23 0.18
C PRO A 770 -22.59 -35.26 -0.87
N GLY A 771 -21.33 -35.20 -1.32
CA GLY A 771 -20.80 -36.08 -2.36
C GLY A 771 -21.12 -35.65 -3.79
N THR A 772 -21.87 -34.57 -3.99
CA THR A 772 -22.09 -33.95 -5.31
C THR A 772 -20.94 -33.02 -5.65
N ASN A 773 -20.44 -33.08 -6.87
CA ASN A 773 -19.33 -32.23 -7.35
C ASN A 773 -19.67 -31.43 -8.62
N SER A 774 -20.91 -31.50 -9.07
CA SER A 774 -21.42 -30.76 -10.22
C SER A 774 -22.92 -30.54 -10.14
N ILE A 775 -23.39 -29.46 -10.74
CA ILE A 775 -24.82 -29.16 -10.87
C ILE A 775 -25.09 -28.39 -12.15
N GLU A 776 -26.22 -28.68 -12.77
CA GLU A 776 -26.73 -27.93 -13.91
C GLU A 776 -27.82 -26.97 -13.44
N LEU A 777 -27.61 -25.66 -13.63
CA LEU A 777 -28.57 -24.62 -13.24
C LEU A 777 -29.37 -24.13 -14.44
N LYS A 778 -30.68 -24.00 -14.22
CA LYS A 778 -31.60 -23.34 -15.17
C LYS A 778 -31.75 -21.86 -14.83
N GLU A 779 -31.83 -21.05 -15.87
CA GLU A 779 -32.09 -19.63 -15.72
C GLU A 779 -33.49 -19.40 -15.08
N MET A 780 -33.54 -18.46 -14.14
CA MET A 780 -34.82 -17.99 -13.61
C MET A 780 -35.57 -17.25 -14.71
N LYS A 781 -36.80 -17.66 -15.04
CA LYS A 781 -37.68 -16.86 -15.89
C LYS A 781 -37.89 -15.51 -15.22
N GLN A 782 -37.59 -14.44 -15.93
CA GLN A 782 -37.97 -13.09 -15.47
C GLN A 782 -39.50 -13.08 -15.32
N GLN A 783 -39.99 -12.90 -14.10
CA GLN A 783 -41.39 -12.61 -13.83
C GLN A 783 -41.66 -11.14 -14.12
#